data_17ae37ec9185835371668b12f15105ed
#
_entry.id   17ae37ec9185835371668b12f15105ed
#
_cell.length_a   1.000
_cell.length_b   1.000
_cell.length_c   1.000
_cell.angle_alpha   90.00
_cell.angle_beta   90.00
_cell.angle_gamma   90.00
#
_symmetry.space_group_name_H-M   'P 1'
#
loop_
_entity.id
_entity.type
_entity.pdbx_description
1 polymer ?
#
loop_
_entity_poly.entity_id
_entity_poly.type
_entity_poly.pdbx_seq_one_letter_code
_entity_poly.pdbx_strand_id
1 'polypeptide(L)'
;MKNKFLKATLALTLAVAFFSSCKPKNSGDVVSGDAAQKAYVAPGKYDEFYNFVSGGFSGQVSVYGLPSGRLLRVVPVFSVDPQSGYGYSEETKPMLNTSHGFVPWDDQHHVEMSQTNGEVDGRWLFANANNTPRIARLDLKTFRTAEIIELPNSAGNHSSPFITENTEYVVAGTRFSVPPDNANGDVPINTYKENFKGYLSFVKVGKEGQMDLSFQIEAPGVNFDLSHAGKGKSHGWFFFSCYNTEQANTLLEVNASQKDKDFIMAVNWKKAEEYIKAGKGKKVPAKYVHNTWDEKTQTAKSEMKSEVLVLSAKELKDICYMIPCPKSPHGCDVDPTGEYIVGSGKLAALIPVFSFDKLQNAIKNKQFDGDYEGIPVVKYEAALHGEVQKPGLGPLHTEFDGKGNAYTTFFVSSEVVKWDIKSLKVLDRVPTYYSVGHLCIPGGDSKKPFGKYLIAYNKITKDRYLPTGPELAQSAQIFDISGDKMQLILDFPTIGEPHYAQAAPAELIRNNGQLKFFKIEENKHPFVTKGEKEAKVVREGNKVHVYMTSIRSHFASDNIEGIRVGDEVYFHVTNLEQDWDVPHGFAIKGADNAELLIMPGETCTLKWIPKKVGIFPFYCTDFCSALHQEMQGYVRVSPAGSKVPLTFSLGTNLPAVK
;
A
#
# COMPACT_ATOMS: atom_id res chain seq x y z
N MET A 1 -11.96 71.40 19.64
CA MET A 1 -12.14 69.99 20.07
C MET A 1 -13.41 69.33 19.48
N LYS A 2 -14.49 70.01 19.15
CA LYS A 2 -15.74 69.40 18.62
C LYS A 2 -15.62 68.81 17.21
N ASN A 3 -14.73 69.30 16.32
CA ASN A 3 -14.61 68.81 14.96
C ASN A 3 -13.74 67.52 14.79
N LYS A 4 -12.96 67.15 15.80
CA LYS A 4 -12.17 65.89 15.73
C LYS A 4 -13.03 64.68 16.19
N PHE A 5 -13.96 64.89 17.09
CA PHE A 5 -14.87 63.82 17.53
C PHE A 5 -15.90 63.46 16.45
N LEU A 6 -16.37 64.42 15.67
CA LEU A 6 -17.34 64.18 14.61
C LEU A 6 -16.72 63.39 13.44
N LYS A 7 -15.43 63.63 13.15
CA LYS A 7 -14.71 62.85 12.11
C LYS A 7 -14.36 61.42 12.54
N ALA A 8 -14.08 61.22 13.84
CA ALA A 8 -13.82 59.88 14.36
C ALA A 8 -15.10 59.03 14.42
N THR A 9 -16.25 59.64 14.78
CA THR A 9 -17.55 58.94 14.82
C THR A 9 -18.04 58.60 13.39
N LEU A 10 -17.80 59.49 12.42
CA LEU A 10 -18.16 59.23 11.03
C LEU A 10 -17.27 58.14 10.38
N ALA A 11 -15.97 58.06 10.73
CA ALA A 11 -15.07 57.00 10.29
C ALA A 11 -15.42 55.65 10.93
N LEU A 12 -15.85 55.63 12.20
CA LEU A 12 -16.27 54.40 12.88
C LEU A 12 -17.60 53.86 12.31
N THR A 13 -18.57 54.76 12.01
CA THR A 13 -19.85 54.37 11.39
C THR A 13 -19.68 53.90 9.95
N LEU A 14 -18.76 54.48 9.19
CA LEU A 14 -18.42 53.96 7.84
C LEU A 14 -17.72 52.60 7.91
N ALA A 15 -16.82 52.37 8.86
CA ALA A 15 -16.18 51.08 9.05
C ALA A 15 -17.19 49.98 9.46
N VAL A 16 -18.14 50.30 10.36
CA VAL A 16 -19.20 49.35 10.73
C VAL A 16 -20.17 49.10 9.57
N ALA A 17 -20.46 50.11 8.74
CA ALA A 17 -21.30 49.94 7.54
C ALA A 17 -20.62 49.08 6.46
N PHE A 18 -19.28 49.12 6.34
CA PHE A 18 -18.55 48.25 5.44
C PHE A 18 -18.53 46.78 5.88
N PHE A 19 -18.53 46.51 7.18
CA PHE A 19 -18.63 45.15 7.70
C PHE A 19 -20.07 44.59 7.73
N SER A 20 -21.09 45.45 7.65
CA SER A 20 -22.50 45.02 7.63
C SER A 20 -23.06 44.80 6.24
N SER A 21 -22.34 45.13 5.17
CA SER A 21 -22.85 45.01 3.80
C SER A 21 -22.48 43.70 3.10
N CYS A 22 -21.73 42.81 3.77
CA CYS A 22 -21.49 41.47 3.28
C CYS A 22 -22.50 40.46 3.87
N LYS A 23 -23.80 40.75 3.73
CA LYS A 23 -24.77 39.67 3.72
C LYS A 23 -24.78 39.10 2.31
N PRO A 24 -24.50 37.80 2.13
CA PRO A 24 -24.65 37.20 0.81
C PRO A 24 -26.10 37.39 0.38
N LYS A 25 -26.31 38.03 -0.76
CA LYS A 25 -27.59 37.94 -1.46
C LYS A 25 -27.88 36.48 -1.70
N ASN A 26 -29.03 36.00 -1.28
CA ASN A 26 -29.59 34.74 -1.75
C ASN A 26 -29.75 34.82 -3.28
N SER A 27 -28.73 34.45 -4.02
CA SER A 27 -28.87 34.00 -5.40
C SER A 27 -28.93 32.48 -5.30
N GLY A 28 -30.08 31.89 -5.46
CA GLY A 28 -30.23 30.47 -5.75
C GLY A 28 -29.33 30.13 -6.91
N ASP A 29 -28.36 29.29 -6.70
CA ASP A 29 -27.35 28.73 -7.61
C ASP A 29 -25.89 28.98 -7.23
N VAL A 30 -25.57 29.30 -5.99
CA VAL A 30 -24.19 29.15 -5.52
C VAL A 30 -24.02 27.75 -4.95
N VAL A 31 -23.73 26.86 -5.83
CA VAL A 31 -23.16 25.54 -5.48
C VAL A 31 -21.87 25.82 -4.73
N SER A 32 -21.81 25.50 -3.45
CA SER A 32 -20.57 25.36 -2.69
C SER A 32 -20.49 26.00 -1.31
N GLY A 33 -21.56 26.54 -0.79
CA GLY A 33 -21.50 27.21 0.51
C GLY A 33 -20.99 26.35 1.69
N ASP A 34 -21.03 25.03 1.57
CA ASP A 34 -20.73 24.10 2.67
C ASP A 34 -19.52 23.16 2.42
N ALA A 35 -18.93 23.13 1.21
CA ALA A 35 -17.84 22.20 0.89
C ALA A 35 -16.63 22.35 1.84
N ALA A 36 -16.21 23.58 2.09
CA ALA A 36 -15.13 23.86 3.02
C ALA A 36 -15.45 23.44 4.46
N GLN A 37 -16.71 23.59 4.88
CA GLN A 37 -17.15 23.14 6.21
C GLN A 37 -17.17 21.61 6.30
N LYS A 38 -17.56 20.91 5.25
CA LYS A 38 -17.56 19.45 5.20
C LYS A 38 -16.17 18.85 5.23
N ALA A 39 -15.18 19.56 4.66
CA ALA A 39 -13.79 19.14 4.68
C ALA A 39 -13.03 19.58 5.95
N TYR A 40 -13.59 20.52 6.72
CA TYR A 40 -12.89 21.10 7.86
C TYR A 40 -12.85 20.16 9.06
N VAL A 41 -11.63 19.93 9.56
CA VAL A 41 -11.38 19.27 10.85
C VAL A 41 -10.61 20.24 11.73
N ALA A 42 -11.19 20.63 12.85
CA ALA A 42 -10.64 21.64 13.75
C ALA A 42 -9.28 21.19 14.33
N PRO A 43 -8.38 22.12 14.66
CA PRO A 43 -7.15 21.80 15.39
C PRO A 43 -7.43 20.99 16.65
N GLY A 44 -6.62 19.95 16.91
CA GLY A 44 -6.81 19.02 18.03
C GLY A 44 -7.95 18.02 17.88
N LYS A 45 -8.62 18.01 16.73
CA LYS A 45 -9.62 16.99 16.38
C LYS A 45 -9.04 15.99 15.37
N TYR A 46 -9.56 14.77 15.43
CA TYR A 46 -9.20 13.70 14.50
C TYR A 46 -10.11 13.72 13.28
N ASP A 47 -9.57 13.29 12.16
CA ASP A 47 -10.35 12.92 10.99
C ASP A 47 -11.30 11.76 11.32
N GLU A 48 -12.35 11.62 10.54
CA GLU A 48 -13.36 10.58 10.73
C GLU A 48 -12.86 9.21 10.23
N PHE A 49 -12.12 9.21 9.12
CA PHE A 49 -11.52 8.02 8.55
C PHE A 49 -10.03 8.24 8.29
N TYR A 50 -9.27 7.15 8.29
CA TYR A 50 -7.92 7.09 7.74
C TYR A 50 -7.97 6.35 6.40
N ASN A 51 -7.38 6.99 5.39
CA ASN A 51 -7.32 6.53 4.02
C ASN A 51 -5.90 6.14 3.67
N PHE A 52 -5.67 4.87 3.44
CA PHE A 52 -4.39 4.26 3.10
C PHE A 52 -4.30 4.17 1.58
N VAL A 53 -3.40 4.93 1.00
CA VAL A 53 -3.25 5.09 -0.45
C VAL A 53 -1.95 4.46 -0.90
N SER A 54 -2.03 3.62 -1.92
CA SER A 54 -0.84 3.10 -2.57
C SER A 54 -0.07 4.22 -3.28
N GLY A 55 1.25 4.17 -3.19
CA GLY A 55 2.11 5.22 -3.72
C GLY A 55 2.73 4.92 -5.10
N GLY A 56 2.37 3.79 -5.74
CA GLY A 56 2.90 3.42 -7.04
C GLY A 56 4.43 3.39 -7.04
N PHE A 57 5.02 4.18 -7.90
CA PHE A 57 6.48 4.27 -8.05
C PHE A 57 7.23 4.78 -6.79
N SER A 58 6.55 5.32 -5.78
CA SER A 58 7.21 5.67 -4.51
C SER A 58 7.57 4.42 -3.69
N GLY A 59 6.90 3.29 -3.91
CA GLY A 59 7.09 2.04 -3.16
C GLY A 59 6.59 2.10 -1.72
N GLN A 60 5.77 3.11 -1.39
CA GLN A 60 5.34 3.45 -0.03
C GLN A 60 3.81 3.49 0.06
N VAL A 61 3.27 3.40 1.26
CA VAL A 61 1.86 3.65 1.56
C VAL A 61 1.73 4.99 2.27
N SER A 62 0.88 5.87 1.75
CA SER A 62 0.56 7.15 2.36
C SER A 62 -0.77 7.08 3.10
N VAL A 63 -0.85 7.71 4.27
CA VAL A 63 -2.05 7.75 5.10
C VAL A 63 -2.58 9.17 5.15
N TYR A 64 -3.81 9.34 4.67
CA TYR A 64 -4.50 10.64 4.67
C TYR A 64 -5.71 10.62 5.60
N GLY A 65 -5.97 11.74 6.25
CA GLY A 65 -7.21 11.94 7.01
C GLY A 65 -8.39 12.27 6.09
N LEU A 66 -9.56 11.73 6.37
CA LEU A 66 -10.80 12.12 5.71
C LEU A 66 -11.77 12.70 6.74
N PRO A 67 -12.39 13.85 6.48
CA PRO A 67 -12.45 14.54 5.19
C PRO A 67 -11.37 15.60 4.93
N SER A 68 -10.39 15.79 5.81
CA SER A 68 -9.45 16.92 5.72
C SER A 68 -8.44 16.85 4.57
N GLY A 69 -8.18 15.67 4.01
CA GLY A 69 -7.12 15.44 3.01
C GLY A 69 -5.69 15.60 3.57
N ARG A 70 -5.52 15.73 4.91
CA ARG A 70 -4.20 15.90 5.54
C ARG A 70 -3.37 14.65 5.38
N LEU A 71 -2.12 14.80 4.94
CA LEU A 71 -1.14 13.72 5.04
C LEU A 71 -0.78 13.50 6.51
N LEU A 72 -1.06 12.32 7.02
CA LEU A 72 -0.81 11.93 8.41
C LEU A 72 0.49 11.15 8.56
N ARG A 73 0.79 10.28 7.60
CA ARG A 73 1.97 9.42 7.64
C ARG A 73 2.33 8.87 6.27
N VAL A 74 3.61 8.57 6.10
CA VAL A 74 4.13 7.74 5.00
C VAL A 74 4.77 6.50 5.63
N VAL A 75 4.41 5.32 5.13
CA VAL A 75 4.93 4.04 5.62
C VAL A 75 5.77 3.42 4.51
N PRO A 76 7.08 3.23 4.70
CA PRO A 76 7.91 2.56 3.70
C PRO A 76 7.59 1.07 3.66
N VAL A 77 7.46 0.51 2.45
CA VAL A 77 7.08 -0.89 2.25
C VAL A 77 8.07 -1.61 1.33
N PHE A 78 8.13 -1.19 0.06
CA PHE A 78 8.95 -1.82 -0.97
C PHE A 78 10.03 -0.89 -1.53
N SER A 79 10.26 0.22 -0.88
CA SER A 79 11.35 1.13 -1.22
C SER A 79 12.17 1.49 0.01
N VAL A 80 13.45 1.76 -0.20
CA VAL A 80 14.26 2.39 0.83
C VAL A 80 13.69 3.76 1.16
N ASP A 81 13.70 4.12 2.41
CA ASP A 81 13.21 5.42 2.87
C ASP A 81 14.31 6.18 3.63
N PRO A 82 14.82 7.27 3.06
CA PRO A 82 15.88 8.04 3.69
C PRO A 82 15.52 8.57 5.07
N GLN A 83 14.31 9.08 5.24
CA GLN A 83 13.89 9.74 6.46
C GLN A 83 13.84 8.79 7.66
N SER A 84 13.28 7.59 7.47
CA SER A 84 13.17 6.61 8.55
C SER A 84 14.38 5.65 8.64
N GLY A 85 15.27 5.67 7.66
CA GLY A 85 16.37 4.73 7.55
C GLY A 85 15.94 3.32 7.10
N TYR A 86 14.67 3.13 6.70
CA TYR A 86 14.17 1.84 6.24
C TYR A 86 14.90 1.36 4.98
N GLY A 87 15.43 0.13 5.04
CA GLY A 87 16.26 -0.43 3.98
C GLY A 87 17.70 0.08 3.96
N TYR A 88 18.03 1.10 4.77
CA TYR A 88 19.38 1.62 4.98
C TYR A 88 20.00 1.12 6.29
N SER A 89 19.21 1.05 7.37
CA SER A 89 19.70 0.49 8.61
C SER A 89 19.93 -1.02 8.50
N GLU A 90 20.90 -1.54 9.22
CA GLU A 90 21.21 -2.98 9.21
C GLU A 90 20.02 -3.81 9.72
N GLU A 91 19.19 -3.25 10.61
CA GLU A 91 18.01 -3.88 11.16
C GLU A 91 16.91 -4.08 10.10
N THR A 92 16.73 -3.14 9.18
CA THR A 92 15.62 -3.12 8.23
C THR A 92 15.98 -3.60 6.82
N LYS A 93 17.28 -3.61 6.43
CA LYS A 93 17.71 -4.10 5.12
C LYS A 93 17.14 -5.47 4.74
N PRO A 94 17.09 -6.46 5.65
CA PRO A 94 16.56 -7.77 5.30
C PRO A 94 15.10 -7.76 4.85
N MET A 95 14.30 -6.73 5.19
CA MET A 95 12.92 -6.60 4.72
C MET A 95 12.81 -6.50 3.19
N LEU A 96 13.85 -6.01 2.53
CA LEU A 96 13.89 -5.84 1.07
C LEU A 96 14.66 -6.95 0.33
N ASN A 97 15.05 -8.02 1.02
CA ASN A 97 15.65 -9.18 0.37
C ASN A 97 14.61 -9.97 -0.43
N THR A 98 15.06 -10.51 -1.57
CA THR A 98 14.29 -11.39 -2.46
C THR A 98 15.16 -12.57 -2.89
N SER A 99 14.59 -13.52 -3.62
CA SER A 99 15.35 -14.60 -4.25
C SER A 99 16.38 -14.09 -5.28
N HIS A 100 16.22 -12.85 -5.75
CA HIS A 100 17.13 -12.13 -6.65
C HIS A 100 18.17 -11.26 -5.90
N GLY A 101 18.18 -11.30 -4.56
CA GLY A 101 19.02 -10.47 -3.71
C GLY A 101 18.27 -9.26 -3.13
N PHE A 102 19.04 -8.23 -2.74
CA PHE A 102 18.48 -6.99 -2.21
C PHE A 102 17.84 -6.16 -3.33
N VAL A 103 16.53 -5.89 -3.23
CA VAL A 103 15.76 -5.10 -4.21
C VAL A 103 15.28 -3.80 -3.52
N PRO A 104 15.97 -2.68 -3.72
CA PRO A 104 15.75 -1.44 -2.97
C PRO A 104 14.56 -0.63 -3.43
N TRP A 105 13.83 -1.08 -4.43
CA TRP A 105 12.65 -0.41 -4.97
C TRP A 105 11.69 -1.39 -5.65
N ASP A 106 10.39 -1.11 -5.51
CA ASP A 106 9.35 -1.75 -6.30
C ASP A 106 8.12 -0.83 -6.42
N ASP A 107 7.28 -1.09 -7.41
CA ASP A 107 6.00 -0.42 -7.61
C ASP A 107 4.96 -0.98 -6.61
N GLN A 108 4.60 -0.18 -5.62
CA GLN A 108 3.56 -0.51 -4.65
C GLN A 108 2.20 -0.13 -5.23
N HIS A 109 1.42 -1.11 -5.67
CA HIS A 109 0.31 -0.88 -6.57
C HIS A 109 -1.06 -0.87 -5.90
N HIS A 110 -1.36 -1.88 -5.09
CA HIS A 110 -2.63 -2.00 -4.38
C HIS A 110 -2.43 -2.18 -2.88
N VAL A 111 -3.48 -1.86 -2.14
CA VAL A 111 -3.59 -2.10 -0.70
C VAL A 111 -4.94 -2.74 -0.38
N GLU A 112 -5.01 -3.54 0.68
CA GLU A 112 -6.25 -4.14 1.16
C GLU A 112 -6.22 -4.22 2.68
N MET A 113 -7.33 -3.86 3.34
CA MET A 113 -7.43 -3.87 4.81
C MET A 113 -8.00 -5.19 5.31
N SER A 114 -7.45 -5.69 6.42
CA SER A 114 -7.96 -6.90 7.06
C SER A 114 -9.42 -6.76 7.48
N GLN A 115 -10.16 -7.88 7.41
CA GLN A 115 -11.57 -7.95 7.78
C GLN A 115 -11.82 -9.11 8.76
N THR A 116 -12.78 -8.90 9.64
CA THR A 116 -13.35 -9.91 10.52
C THR A 116 -14.87 -9.95 10.30
N ASN A 117 -15.42 -11.11 9.98
CA ASN A 117 -16.83 -11.30 9.62
C ASN A 117 -17.28 -10.43 8.43
N GLY A 118 -16.36 -10.13 7.52
CA GLY A 118 -16.60 -9.28 6.36
C GLY A 118 -16.68 -7.78 6.66
N GLU A 119 -16.22 -7.34 7.81
CA GLU A 119 -16.14 -5.93 8.20
C GLU A 119 -14.68 -5.55 8.43
N VAL A 120 -14.28 -4.35 7.99
CA VAL A 120 -12.93 -3.84 8.24
C VAL A 120 -12.64 -3.81 9.74
N ASP A 121 -11.49 -4.31 10.16
CA ASP A 121 -11.16 -4.49 11.57
C ASP A 121 -9.97 -3.64 12.07
N GLY A 122 -9.29 -2.94 11.15
CA GLY A 122 -8.20 -2.02 11.46
C GLY A 122 -6.95 -2.66 12.08
N ARG A 123 -6.76 -3.98 11.94
CA ARG A 123 -5.59 -4.68 12.47
C ARG A 123 -4.38 -4.58 11.55
N TRP A 124 -4.58 -4.91 10.28
CA TRP A 124 -3.52 -5.01 9.28
C TRP A 124 -3.93 -4.37 7.97
N LEU A 125 -2.95 -3.86 7.27
CA LEU A 125 -3.04 -3.50 5.87
C LEU A 125 -2.09 -4.39 5.08
N PHE A 126 -2.57 -4.95 3.98
CA PHE A 126 -1.75 -5.69 3.03
C PHE A 126 -1.42 -4.80 1.85
N ALA A 127 -0.23 -4.95 1.29
CA ALA A 127 0.24 -4.20 0.14
C ALA A 127 0.96 -5.15 -0.84
N ASN A 128 0.88 -4.88 -2.13
CA ASN A 128 1.60 -5.65 -3.14
C ASN A 128 2.77 -4.87 -3.74
N ALA A 129 3.79 -5.61 -4.15
CA ALA A 129 4.82 -5.16 -5.08
C ALA A 129 4.51 -5.74 -6.46
N ASN A 130 4.42 -4.87 -7.45
CA ASN A 130 3.98 -5.27 -8.79
C ASN A 130 5.12 -5.87 -9.63
N ASN A 131 6.34 -5.35 -9.50
CA ASN A 131 7.47 -5.73 -10.35
C ASN A 131 8.15 -7.03 -9.89
N THR A 132 8.57 -7.10 -8.62
CA THR A 132 9.02 -8.33 -7.98
C THR A 132 7.88 -8.84 -7.11
N PRO A 133 7.16 -9.92 -7.51
CA PRO A 133 5.91 -10.31 -6.87
C PRO A 133 6.06 -10.57 -5.37
N ARG A 134 5.55 -9.67 -4.55
CA ARG A 134 5.59 -9.75 -3.08
C ARG A 134 4.28 -9.25 -2.49
N ILE A 135 3.96 -9.77 -1.32
CA ILE A 135 2.90 -9.24 -0.46
C ILE A 135 3.54 -8.80 0.85
N ALA A 136 3.23 -7.58 1.26
CA ALA A 136 3.59 -7.05 2.58
C ALA A 136 2.38 -7.00 3.49
N ARG A 137 2.61 -7.17 4.79
CA ARG A 137 1.66 -6.88 5.86
C ARG A 137 2.20 -5.74 6.72
N LEU A 138 1.42 -4.68 6.81
CA LEU A 138 1.65 -3.57 7.73
C LEU A 138 0.84 -3.80 9.00
N ASP A 139 1.47 -3.65 10.16
CA ASP A 139 0.78 -3.66 11.44
C ASP A 139 0.26 -2.25 11.75
N LEU A 140 -1.06 -2.09 11.85
CA LEU A 140 -1.68 -0.78 12.09
C LEU A 140 -1.61 -0.33 13.57
N LYS A 141 -1.07 -1.16 14.46
CA LYS A 141 -0.72 -0.72 15.83
C LYS A 141 0.54 0.13 15.83
N THR A 142 1.50 -0.21 14.98
CA THR A 142 2.82 0.43 14.92
C THR A 142 3.02 1.23 13.64
N PHE A 143 2.14 1.08 12.64
CA PHE A 143 2.31 1.61 11.28
C PHE A 143 3.66 1.20 10.68
N ARG A 144 4.04 -0.03 10.90
CA ARG A 144 5.31 -0.60 10.42
C ARG A 144 5.05 -1.77 9.48
N THR A 145 5.87 -1.89 8.45
CA THR A 145 5.92 -3.11 7.63
C THR A 145 6.47 -4.24 8.47
N ALA A 146 5.59 -5.19 8.80
CA ALA A 146 5.89 -6.28 9.74
C ALA A 146 6.32 -7.56 9.04
N GLU A 147 5.93 -7.75 7.78
CA GLU A 147 6.19 -9.00 7.07
C GLU A 147 6.13 -8.79 5.56
N ILE A 148 7.01 -9.43 4.81
CA ILE A 148 7.00 -9.43 3.33
C ILE A 148 7.27 -10.86 2.86
N ILE A 149 6.37 -11.40 2.04
CA ILE A 149 6.52 -12.70 1.41
C ILE A 149 6.61 -12.58 -0.11
N GLU A 150 7.61 -13.18 -0.72
CA GLU A 150 7.76 -13.27 -2.17
C GLU A 150 6.89 -14.40 -2.73
N LEU A 151 6.36 -14.23 -3.94
CA LEU A 151 5.48 -15.19 -4.61
C LEU A 151 6.23 -15.86 -5.77
N PRO A 152 6.54 -17.15 -5.66
CA PRO A 152 7.19 -17.89 -6.74
C PRO A 152 6.23 -18.13 -7.92
N ASN A 153 6.77 -18.58 -9.07
CA ASN A 153 6.02 -18.87 -10.30
C ASN A 153 5.22 -17.68 -10.85
N SER A 154 5.59 -16.47 -10.49
CA SER A 154 4.85 -15.26 -10.85
C SER A 154 5.76 -14.22 -11.48
N ALA A 155 5.25 -13.51 -12.49
CA ALA A 155 5.89 -12.31 -13.03
C ALA A 155 4.91 -11.16 -13.02
N GLY A 156 5.21 -10.17 -12.17
CA GLY A 156 4.27 -9.11 -11.85
C GLY A 156 3.14 -9.58 -10.94
N ASN A 157 2.63 -8.69 -10.12
CA ASN A 157 1.63 -9.02 -9.10
C ASN A 157 0.58 -7.91 -9.01
N HIS A 158 -0.21 -7.77 -10.08
CA HIS A 158 -1.23 -6.71 -10.15
C HIS A 158 -2.51 -7.11 -9.42
N SER A 159 -3.02 -8.31 -9.66
CA SER A 159 -4.24 -8.85 -9.03
C SER A 159 -3.98 -9.28 -7.57
N SER A 160 -3.68 -8.34 -6.71
CA SER A 160 -3.24 -8.54 -5.31
C SER A 160 -3.27 -7.20 -4.56
N PRO A 161 -3.29 -7.16 -3.24
CA PRO A 161 -3.29 -8.24 -2.25
C PRO A 161 -4.70 -8.45 -1.64
N PHE A 162 -5.66 -8.89 -2.40
CA PHE A 162 -7.06 -8.97 -1.96
C PHE A 162 -7.30 -10.10 -0.98
N ILE A 163 -8.18 -9.87 0.00
CA ILE A 163 -8.41 -10.80 1.11
C ILE A 163 -9.73 -11.55 0.98
N THR A 164 -9.81 -12.73 1.60
CA THR A 164 -11.08 -13.41 1.85
C THR A 164 -11.86 -12.73 2.98
N GLU A 165 -13.15 -12.97 3.08
CA GLU A 165 -14.12 -12.30 3.97
C GLU A 165 -13.69 -12.21 5.46
N ASN A 166 -12.90 -13.16 5.94
CA ASN A 166 -12.37 -13.18 7.32
C ASN A 166 -10.85 -13.08 7.37
N THR A 167 -10.22 -12.62 6.30
CA THR A 167 -8.76 -12.59 6.19
C THR A 167 -8.13 -13.97 6.40
N GLU A 168 -8.84 -15.06 5.97
CA GLU A 168 -8.25 -16.40 6.00
C GLU A 168 -7.04 -16.49 5.07
N TYR A 169 -7.14 -15.81 3.92
CA TYR A 169 -6.09 -15.71 2.91
C TYR A 169 -5.96 -14.27 2.40
N VAL A 170 -4.74 -13.90 2.07
CA VAL A 170 -4.42 -12.85 1.12
C VAL A 170 -4.12 -13.52 -0.21
N VAL A 171 -4.76 -13.08 -1.27
CA VAL A 171 -4.74 -13.75 -2.56
C VAL A 171 -4.10 -12.87 -3.62
N ALA A 172 -3.33 -13.50 -4.51
CA ALA A 172 -2.65 -12.83 -5.61
C ALA A 172 -2.76 -13.63 -6.91
N GLY A 173 -3.03 -12.93 -8.01
CA GLY A 173 -2.99 -13.46 -9.37
C GLY A 173 -1.81 -12.90 -10.16
N THR A 174 -1.11 -13.74 -10.90
CA THR A 174 0.02 -13.36 -11.74
C THR A 174 -0.39 -12.35 -12.82
N ARG A 175 0.29 -11.20 -12.89
CA ARG A 175 0.04 -10.21 -13.95
C ARG A 175 0.42 -10.71 -15.33
N PHE A 176 1.59 -11.33 -15.44
CA PHE A 176 2.10 -11.88 -16.70
C PHE A 176 2.30 -13.38 -16.55
N SER A 177 1.68 -14.17 -17.39
CA SER A 177 1.97 -15.60 -17.43
C SER A 177 3.41 -15.84 -17.87
N VAL A 178 4.07 -16.77 -17.19
CA VAL A 178 5.47 -17.15 -17.41
C VAL A 178 5.63 -18.67 -17.27
N PRO A 179 6.74 -19.25 -17.76
CA PRO A 179 7.11 -20.61 -17.39
C PRO A 179 7.28 -20.72 -15.86
N PRO A 180 6.92 -21.87 -15.25
CA PRO A 180 7.17 -22.09 -13.83
C PRO A 180 8.66 -21.95 -13.49
N ASP A 181 8.98 -21.54 -12.26
CA ASP A 181 10.37 -21.33 -11.79
C ASP A 181 11.26 -22.57 -11.93
N ASN A 182 10.66 -23.76 -11.85
CA ASN A 182 11.38 -25.03 -12.01
C ASN A 182 11.73 -25.36 -13.46
N ALA A 183 11.29 -24.58 -14.44
CA ALA A 183 11.64 -24.77 -15.85
C ALA A 183 13.10 -24.37 -16.19
N ASN A 184 13.83 -23.80 -15.22
CA ASN A 184 15.27 -23.46 -15.30
C ASN A 184 15.68 -22.59 -16.50
N GLY A 185 14.76 -21.79 -17.05
CA GLY A 185 15.04 -20.94 -18.21
C GLY A 185 15.16 -21.66 -19.56
N ASP A 186 14.93 -22.96 -19.62
CA ASP A 186 15.06 -23.75 -20.85
C ASP A 186 13.81 -23.70 -21.75
N VAL A 187 12.84 -22.87 -21.40
CA VAL A 187 11.59 -22.73 -22.16
C VAL A 187 11.72 -21.60 -23.18
N PRO A 188 11.66 -21.90 -24.49
CA PRO A 188 11.68 -20.88 -25.53
C PRO A 188 10.45 -19.95 -25.47
N ILE A 189 10.66 -18.65 -25.69
CA ILE A 189 9.58 -17.65 -25.65
C ILE A 189 8.47 -17.95 -26.67
N ASN A 190 8.79 -18.50 -27.81
CA ASN A 190 7.80 -18.84 -28.85
C ASN A 190 6.89 -20.03 -28.49
N THR A 191 7.13 -20.70 -27.35
CA THR A 191 6.26 -21.76 -26.82
C THR A 191 5.26 -21.21 -25.79
N TYR A 192 4.86 -19.96 -25.94
CA TYR A 192 4.01 -19.22 -25.04
C TYR A 192 2.70 -19.96 -24.68
N LYS A 193 1.99 -20.49 -25.66
CA LYS A 193 0.68 -21.17 -25.44
C LYS A 193 0.80 -22.46 -24.62
N GLU A 194 1.88 -23.18 -24.79
CA GLU A 194 2.07 -24.50 -24.18
C GLU A 194 2.66 -24.42 -22.78
N ASN A 195 3.62 -23.52 -22.59
CA ASN A 195 4.51 -23.55 -21.44
C ASN A 195 4.34 -22.40 -20.45
N PHE A 196 3.70 -21.29 -20.86
CA PHE A 196 3.44 -20.19 -19.95
C PHE A 196 2.17 -20.45 -19.14
N LYS A 197 2.19 -20.14 -17.86
CA LYS A 197 1.10 -20.39 -16.92
C LYS A 197 0.81 -19.14 -16.09
N GLY A 198 -0.44 -19.01 -15.70
CA GLY A 198 -0.83 -18.09 -14.64
C GLY A 198 -0.90 -18.83 -13.31
N TYR A 199 -0.61 -18.16 -12.22
CA TYR A 199 -0.70 -18.72 -10.88
C TYR A 199 -1.55 -17.84 -9.98
N LEU A 200 -2.41 -18.46 -9.19
CA LEU A 200 -3.17 -17.82 -8.12
C LEU A 200 -2.57 -18.28 -6.80
N SER A 201 -1.97 -17.36 -6.08
CA SER A 201 -1.29 -17.62 -4.80
C SER A 201 -2.22 -17.35 -3.62
N PHE A 202 -2.36 -18.32 -2.74
CA PHE A 202 -3.16 -18.22 -1.52
C PHE A 202 -2.23 -18.19 -0.30
N VAL A 203 -2.01 -16.98 0.22
CA VAL A 203 -1.19 -16.74 1.40
C VAL A 203 -2.09 -16.76 2.61
N LYS A 204 -1.94 -17.78 3.45
CA LYS A 204 -2.73 -17.95 4.67
C LYS A 204 -2.32 -16.94 5.72
N VAL A 205 -3.31 -16.34 6.38
CA VAL A 205 -3.09 -15.41 7.49
C VAL A 205 -3.45 -16.06 8.81
N GLY A 206 -2.52 -16.09 9.73
CA GLY A 206 -2.72 -16.61 11.07
C GLY A 206 -3.43 -15.63 12.01
N LYS A 207 -3.74 -16.07 13.24
CA LYS A 207 -4.48 -15.25 14.21
C LYS A 207 -3.78 -13.95 14.60
N GLU A 208 -2.46 -13.97 14.62
CA GLU A 208 -1.61 -12.80 14.93
C GLU A 208 -1.10 -12.09 13.67
N GLY A 209 -1.65 -12.43 12.51
CA GLY A 209 -1.34 -11.83 11.24
C GLY A 209 -0.20 -12.47 10.45
N GLN A 210 0.53 -13.43 11.02
CA GLN A 210 1.63 -14.10 10.33
C GLN A 210 1.16 -14.72 9.01
N MET A 211 1.95 -14.52 7.96
CA MET A 211 1.65 -14.98 6.59
C MET A 211 2.41 -16.29 6.28
N ASP A 212 1.79 -17.15 5.49
CA ASP A 212 2.41 -18.37 4.94
C ASP A 212 1.82 -18.70 3.58
N LEU A 213 2.67 -18.92 2.57
CA LEU A 213 2.20 -19.32 1.24
C LEU A 213 1.69 -20.78 1.30
N SER A 214 0.38 -20.91 1.47
CA SER A 214 -0.28 -22.19 1.71
C SER A 214 -0.31 -23.05 0.45
N PHE A 215 -0.73 -22.48 -0.68
CA PHE A 215 -0.78 -23.16 -1.97
C PHE A 215 -0.92 -22.17 -3.12
N GLN A 216 -0.65 -22.68 -4.32
CA GLN A 216 -0.98 -22.00 -5.59
C GLN A 216 -1.94 -22.84 -6.42
N ILE A 217 -2.74 -22.19 -7.26
CA ILE A 217 -3.54 -22.82 -8.31
C ILE A 217 -2.91 -22.44 -9.65
N GLU A 218 -2.39 -23.44 -10.37
CA GLU A 218 -1.92 -23.27 -11.74
C GLU A 218 -3.10 -23.15 -12.69
N ALA A 219 -3.18 -22.05 -13.40
CA ALA A 219 -4.15 -21.75 -14.45
C ALA A 219 -3.49 -21.83 -15.83
N PRO A 220 -4.24 -21.90 -16.93
CA PRO A 220 -3.73 -21.64 -18.26
C PRO A 220 -2.97 -20.31 -18.35
N GLY A 221 -2.28 -20.08 -19.46
CA GLY A 221 -1.56 -18.84 -19.70
C GLY A 221 -2.48 -17.63 -19.85
N VAL A 222 -3.11 -17.20 -18.74
CA VAL A 222 -3.92 -15.98 -18.63
C VAL A 222 -3.20 -14.95 -17.78
N ASN A 223 -3.43 -13.68 -18.08
CA ASN A 223 -2.98 -12.54 -17.30
C ASN A 223 -4.14 -12.07 -16.40
N PHE A 224 -3.86 -11.88 -15.11
CA PHE A 224 -4.86 -11.39 -14.15
C PHE A 224 -4.67 -9.90 -13.92
N ASP A 225 -5.79 -9.15 -13.87
CA ASP A 225 -5.76 -7.70 -13.68
C ASP A 225 -6.19 -7.31 -12.26
N LEU A 226 -7.45 -7.53 -11.90
CA LEU A 226 -7.98 -7.27 -10.55
C LEU A 226 -8.66 -8.52 -10.00
N SER A 227 -8.90 -8.57 -8.70
CA SER A 227 -9.63 -9.67 -8.09
C SER A 227 -10.35 -9.23 -6.83
N HIS A 228 -11.46 -9.89 -6.51
CA HIS A 228 -12.14 -9.74 -5.23
C HIS A 228 -12.69 -11.04 -4.71
N ALA A 229 -12.72 -11.15 -3.38
CA ALA A 229 -13.32 -12.28 -2.70
C ALA A 229 -14.85 -12.23 -2.76
N GLY A 230 -15.45 -13.38 -2.88
CA GLY A 230 -16.85 -13.55 -2.54
C GLY A 230 -17.07 -13.34 -1.05
N LYS A 231 -18.19 -12.71 -0.71
CA LYS A 231 -18.61 -12.44 0.67
C LYS A 231 -20.08 -12.84 0.86
N GLY A 232 -20.53 -13.04 2.08
CA GLY A 232 -21.90 -13.45 2.33
C GLY A 232 -22.28 -14.71 1.54
N LYS A 233 -23.18 -14.61 0.56
CA LYS A 233 -23.63 -15.73 -0.29
C LYS A 233 -22.51 -16.40 -1.06
N SER A 234 -21.58 -15.63 -1.58
CA SER A 234 -20.45 -16.11 -2.39
C SER A 234 -19.21 -16.39 -1.56
N HIS A 235 -19.28 -16.34 -0.21
CA HIS A 235 -18.15 -16.72 0.64
C HIS A 235 -17.61 -18.10 0.29
N GLY A 236 -16.31 -18.22 0.15
CA GLY A 236 -15.65 -19.44 -0.34
C GLY A 236 -15.28 -19.39 -1.81
N TRP A 237 -15.69 -18.33 -2.50
CA TRP A 237 -15.30 -18.07 -3.88
C TRP A 237 -14.39 -16.84 -3.97
N PHE A 238 -13.63 -16.76 -5.06
CA PHE A 238 -12.80 -15.64 -5.43
C PHE A 238 -12.95 -15.38 -6.93
N PHE A 239 -12.98 -14.11 -7.34
CA PHE A 239 -13.19 -13.73 -8.73
C PHE A 239 -11.97 -12.94 -9.22
N PHE A 240 -11.47 -13.27 -10.41
CA PHE A 240 -10.30 -12.66 -11.03
C PHE A 240 -10.66 -12.21 -12.44
N SER A 241 -10.43 -10.96 -12.77
CA SER A 241 -10.50 -10.53 -14.15
C SER A 241 -9.29 -11.04 -14.92
N CYS A 242 -9.55 -11.65 -16.08
CA CYS A 242 -8.53 -12.16 -16.99
C CYS A 242 -8.63 -11.38 -18.30
N TYR A 243 -7.52 -10.90 -18.77
CA TYR A 243 -7.47 -10.16 -20.01
C TYR A 243 -6.36 -10.74 -20.89
N ASN A 244 -6.09 -10.09 -22.01
CA ASN A 244 -5.12 -10.48 -23.03
C ASN A 244 -4.09 -11.52 -22.58
N THR A 245 -4.24 -12.75 -23.06
CA THR A 245 -3.35 -13.87 -22.74
C THR A 245 -2.18 -13.97 -23.71
N GLU A 246 -2.22 -13.23 -24.80
CA GLU A 246 -1.20 -13.23 -25.82
C GLU A 246 -0.63 -11.82 -25.99
N GLN A 247 0.57 -11.74 -26.49
CA GLN A 247 1.18 -10.46 -26.81
C GLN A 247 0.34 -9.75 -27.88
N ALA A 248 -0.18 -8.58 -27.53
CA ALA A 248 -0.90 -7.73 -28.46
C ALA A 248 0.06 -7.31 -29.58
N ASN A 249 -0.18 -7.76 -30.78
CA ASN A 249 0.65 -7.45 -31.95
C ASN A 249 0.16 -6.27 -32.77
N THR A 250 -0.78 -5.48 -32.23
CA THR A 250 -1.26 -4.24 -32.79
C THR A 250 -0.98 -3.10 -31.85
N LEU A 251 -0.69 -1.92 -32.38
CA LEU A 251 -0.39 -0.72 -31.58
C LEU A 251 -1.65 0.03 -31.08
N LEU A 252 -2.83 -0.42 -31.47
CA LEU A 252 -4.10 0.24 -31.12
C LEU A 252 -4.78 -0.53 -29.99
N GLU A 253 -5.07 0.13 -28.88
CA GLU A 253 -5.79 -0.43 -27.74
C GLU A 253 -7.10 -1.09 -28.13
N VAL A 254 -7.84 -0.47 -29.03
CA VAL A 254 -9.15 -0.99 -29.53
C VAL A 254 -9.03 -2.37 -30.18
N ASN A 255 -7.84 -2.77 -30.59
CA ASN A 255 -7.56 -4.06 -31.19
C ASN A 255 -6.92 -5.07 -30.23
N ALA A 256 -6.53 -4.64 -29.04
CA ALA A 256 -5.80 -5.48 -28.10
C ALA A 256 -6.59 -6.75 -27.70
N SER A 257 -7.88 -6.60 -27.45
CA SER A 257 -8.78 -7.70 -27.02
C SER A 257 -9.41 -8.50 -28.17
N GLN A 258 -9.04 -8.29 -29.42
CA GLN A 258 -9.69 -8.97 -30.54
C GLN A 258 -9.32 -10.44 -30.68
N LYS A 259 -8.14 -10.83 -30.21
CA LYS A 259 -7.59 -12.18 -30.31
C LYS A 259 -7.65 -12.95 -29.01
N ASP A 260 -7.96 -12.27 -27.93
CA ASP A 260 -7.91 -12.83 -26.60
C ASP A 260 -9.30 -13.15 -26.09
N LYS A 261 -9.34 -14.04 -25.12
CA LYS A 261 -10.55 -14.36 -24.41
C LYS A 261 -10.57 -13.64 -23.08
N ASP A 262 -11.45 -12.68 -22.98
CA ASP A 262 -11.66 -11.88 -21.78
C ASP A 262 -12.67 -12.57 -20.87
N PHE A 263 -12.26 -12.87 -19.62
CA PHE A 263 -13.07 -13.59 -18.65
C PHE A 263 -13.03 -12.95 -17.26
N ILE A 264 -14.01 -13.32 -16.43
CA ILE A 264 -13.87 -13.39 -15.00
C ILE A 264 -13.68 -14.87 -14.64
N MET A 265 -12.56 -15.22 -14.04
CA MET A 265 -12.31 -16.56 -13.53
C MET A 265 -12.85 -16.66 -12.12
N ALA A 266 -13.87 -17.47 -11.93
CA ALA A 266 -14.46 -17.77 -10.63
C ALA A 266 -13.78 -18.99 -10.02
N VAL A 267 -13.23 -18.85 -8.81
CA VAL A 267 -12.44 -19.86 -8.11
C VAL A 267 -13.10 -20.24 -6.79
N ASN A 268 -13.44 -21.50 -6.61
CA ASN A 268 -13.92 -22.03 -5.34
C ASN A 268 -12.73 -22.45 -4.47
N TRP A 269 -12.22 -21.52 -3.64
CA TRP A 269 -11.05 -21.76 -2.81
C TRP A 269 -11.35 -22.73 -1.64
N LYS A 270 -12.57 -22.81 -1.14
CA LYS A 270 -12.95 -23.83 -0.14
C LYS A 270 -12.87 -25.22 -0.72
N LYS A 271 -13.28 -25.39 -1.97
CA LYS A 271 -13.14 -26.66 -2.67
C LYS A 271 -11.67 -27.02 -2.89
N ALA A 272 -10.83 -26.03 -3.19
CA ALA A 272 -9.38 -26.22 -3.26
C ALA A 272 -8.81 -26.72 -1.92
N GLU A 273 -9.24 -26.17 -0.78
CA GLU A 273 -8.83 -26.66 0.54
C GLU A 273 -9.27 -28.13 0.78
N GLU A 274 -10.47 -28.50 0.34
CA GLU A 274 -10.93 -29.91 0.45
C GLU A 274 -10.01 -30.85 -0.32
N TYR A 275 -9.60 -30.46 -1.52
CA TYR A 275 -8.65 -31.23 -2.31
C TYR A 275 -7.28 -31.34 -1.66
N ILE A 276 -6.78 -30.27 -1.08
CA ILE A 276 -5.51 -30.29 -0.33
C ILE A 276 -5.62 -31.25 0.86
N LYS A 277 -6.70 -31.19 1.64
CA LYS A 277 -6.97 -32.12 2.75
C LYS A 277 -7.06 -33.58 2.29
N ALA A 278 -7.53 -33.82 1.07
CA ALA A 278 -7.57 -35.13 0.44
C ALA A 278 -6.22 -35.55 -0.21
N GLY A 279 -5.14 -34.81 0.02
CA GLY A 279 -3.81 -35.12 -0.48
C GLY A 279 -3.64 -34.85 -1.97
N LYS A 280 -4.51 -34.04 -2.58
CA LYS A 280 -4.32 -33.55 -3.95
C LYS A 280 -3.35 -32.38 -3.99
N GLY A 281 -2.76 -32.17 -5.15
CA GLY A 281 -1.71 -31.17 -5.35
C GLY A 281 -0.32 -31.79 -5.33
N LYS A 282 0.62 -31.04 -5.88
CA LYS A 282 2.02 -31.45 -6.00
C LYS A 282 2.90 -30.39 -5.36
N LYS A 283 3.85 -30.80 -4.51
CA LYS A 283 4.94 -29.94 -4.09
C LYS A 283 5.91 -29.78 -5.24
N VAL A 284 6.16 -28.55 -5.65
CA VAL A 284 7.09 -28.23 -6.72
C VAL A 284 8.25 -27.41 -6.18
N PRO A 285 9.48 -27.61 -6.67
CA PRO A 285 10.61 -26.75 -6.31
C PRO A 285 10.33 -25.30 -6.72
N ALA A 286 10.55 -24.39 -5.80
CA ALA A 286 10.43 -22.95 -6.03
C ALA A 286 11.25 -22.21 -4.99
N LYS A 287 11.98 -21.17 -5.38
CA LYS A 287 12.77 -20.36 -4.45
C LYS A 287 12.08 -19.01 -4.23
N TYR A 288 11.77 -18.69 -2.99
CA TYR A 288 11.21 -17.41 -2.61
C TYR A 288 11.63 -17.03 -1.19
N VAL A 289 11.58 -15.74 -0.89
CA VAL A 289 12.02 -15.21 0.39
C VAL A 289 10.82 -14.80 1.23
N HIS A 290 10.91 -15.06 2.53
CA HIS A 290 9.97 -14.62 3.54
C HIS A 290 10.70 -13.77 4.58
N ASN A 291 10.38 -12.49 4.64
CA ASN A 291 10.98 -11.52 5.53
C ASN A 291 10.01 -11.19 6.67
N THR A 292 10.50 -11.15 7.89
CA THR A 292 9.70 -10.85 9.08
C THR A 292 10.43 -9.85 9.98
N TRP A 293 9.69 -8.91 10.55
CA TRP A 293 10.16 -8.01 11.59
C TRP A 293 9.89 -8.60 12.96
N ASP A 294 10.88 -8.57 13.84
CA ASP A 294 10.77 -9.00 15.24
C ASP A 294 10.72 -7.76 16.15
N GLU A 295 9.53 -7.45 16.66
CA GLU A 295 9.32 -6.28 17.54
C GLU A 295 10.13 -6.33 18.83
N LYS A 296 10.54 -7.50 19.31
CA LYS A 296 11.29 -7.63 20.56
C LYS A 296 12.78 -7.36 20.38
N THR A 297 13.32 -7.83 19.26
CA THR A 297 14.74 -7.62 18.92
C THR A 297 14.94 -6.41 18.03
N GLN A 298 13.87 -5.83 17.49
CA GLN A 298 13.90 -4.70 16.56
C GLN A 298 14.78 -4.97 15.33
N THR A 299 14.72 -6.19 14.82
CA THR A 299 15.51 -6.61 13.66
C THR A 299 14.66 -7.42 12.70
N ALA A 300 14.91 -7.24 11.42
CA ALA A 300 14.32 -8.08 10.39
C ALA A 300 15.10 -9.40 10.24
N LYS A 301 14.36 -10.44 9.86
CA LYS A 301 14.90 -11.75 9.48
C LYS A 301 14.43 -12.08 8.07
N SER A 302 15.27 -12.76 7.33
CA SER A 302 15.01 -13.21 5.97
C SER A 302 15.20 -14.73 5.89
N GLU A 303 14.17 -15.44 5.45
CA GLU A 303 14.19 -16.90 5.32
C GLU A 303 13.94 -17.30 3.85
N MET A 304 14.82 -18.14 3.30
CA MET A 304 14.63 -18.71 1.96
C MET A 304 13.77 -19.96 2.05
N LYS A 305 12.68 -19.99 1.29
CA LYS A 305 11.83 -21.17 1.07
C LYS A 305 12.21 -21.84 -0.25
N SER A 306 11.94 -23.14 -0.38
CA SER A 306 12.43 -23.95 -1.51
C SER A 306 11.36 -24.75 -2.24
N GLU A 307 10.13 -24.77 -1.78
CA GLU A 307 9.02 -25.51 -2.38
C GLU A 307 7.69 -24.83 -2.15
N VAL A 308 6.73 -25.07 -3.06
CA VAL A 308 5.36 -24.63 -2.91
C VAL A 308 4.40 -25.74 -3.31
N LEU A 309 3.22 -25.82 -2.67
CA LEU A 309 2.14 -26.74 -3.04
C LEU A 309 1.33 -26.15 -4.19
N VAL A 310 1.19 -26.88 -5.31
CA VAL A 310 0.44 -26.43 -6.49
C VAL A 310 -0.71 -27.40 -6.80
N LEU A 311 -1.90 -26.83 -6.98
CA LEU A 311 -3.08 -27.48 -7.56
C LEU A 311 -3.19 -27.11 -9.05
N SER A 312 -3.67 -28.01 -9.89
CA SER A 312 -3.94 -27.71 -11.30
C SER A 312 -5.43 -27.45 -11.53
N ALA A 313 -5.78 -26.26 -11.99
CA ALA A 313 -7.15 -25.90 -12.37
C ALA A 313 -7.67 -26.80 -13.52
N LYS A 314 -6.80 -27.27 -14.39
CA LYS A 314 -7.11 -28.17 -15.50
C LYS A 314 -7.45 -29.59 -15.03
N GLU A 315 -6.74 -30.09 -14.02
CA GLU A 315 -6.95 -31.44 -13.47
C GLU A 315 -8.16 -31.49 -12.53
N LEU A 316 -8.41 -30.40 -11.78
CA LEU A 316 -9.47 -30.30 -10.78
C LEU A 316 -10.61 -29.41 -11.30
N LYS A 317 -11.42 -29.97 -12.19
CA LYS A 317 -12.42 -29.27 -13.02
C LYS A 317 -13.52 -28.52 -12.29
N ASP A 318 -13.73 -28.75 -11.00
CA ASP A 318 -14.80 -28.16 -10.20
C ASP A 318 -14.34 -27.04 -9.25
N ILE A 319 -13.09 -26.60 -9.36
CA ILE A 319 -12.58 -25.47 -8.59
C ILE A 319 -12.59 -24.15 -9.35
N CYS A 320 -12.55 -24.19 -10.70
CA CYS A 320 -12.45 -22.99 -11.52
C CYS A 320 -13.48 -23.00 -12.67
N TYR A 321 -14.00 -21.80 -12.98
CA TYR A 321 -14.93 -21.57 -14.09
C TYR A 321 -14.62 -20.23 -14.75
N MET A 322 -14.73 -20.17 -16.08
CA MET A 322 -14.56 -18.93 -16.85
C MET A 322 -15.91 -18.33 -17.17
N ILE A 323 -16.11 -17.06 -16.85
CA ILE A 323 -17.31 -16.28 -17.18
C ILE A 323 -16.89 -15.26 -18.23
N PRO A 324 -17.42 -15.29 -19.46
CA PRO A 324 -17.09 -14.30 -20.48
C PRO A 324 -17.37 -12.88 -19.97
N CYS A 325 -16.44 -11.96 -20.18
CA CYS A 325 -16.60 -10.57 -19.76
C CYS A 325 -16.05 -9.65 -20.86
N PRO A 326 -16.88 -8.74 -21.41
CA PRO A 326 -16.44 -7.96 -22.56
C PRO A 326 -15.41 -6.92 -22.22
N LYS A 327 -14.53 -6.86 -23.02
CA LYS A 327 -13.36 -6.27 -23.61
C LYS A 327 -12.37 -5.78 -22.58
N SER A 328 -11.32 -6.56 -22.41
CA SER A 328 -10.20 -6.25 -21.54
C SER A 328 -10.67 -5.90 -20.11
N PRO A 329 -11.26 -6.89 -19.40
CA PRO A 329 -11.80 -6.64 -18.06
C PRO A 329 -10.70 -6.24 -17.10
N HIS A 330 -11.00 -5.25 -16.26
CA HIS A 330 -10.16 -4.78 -15.17
C HIS A 330 -10.82 -5.09 -13.83
N GLY A 331 -11.92 -4.43 -13.49
CA GLY A 331 -12.67 -4.72 -12.27
C GLY A 331 -13.43 -6.04 -12.32
N CYS A 332 -13.55 -6.70 -11.16
CA CYS A 332 -14.42 -7.83 -10.90
C CYS A 332 -14.97 -7.73 -9.46
N ASP A 333 -15.60 -6.62 -9.17
CA ASP A 333 -15.95 -6.16 -7.83
C ASP A 333 -17.19 -6.89 -7.32
N VAL A 334 -17.20 -7.27 -6.04
CA VAL A 334 -18.31 -8.05 -5.43
C VAL A 334 -19.09 -7.16 -4.47
N ASP A 335 -20.42 -7.10 -4.65
CA ASP A 335 -21.29 -6.30 -3.81
C ASP A 335 -21.30 -6.76 -2.35
N PRO A 336 -21.73 -5.92 -1.39
CA PRO A 336 -21.74 -6.26 0.03
C PRO A 336 -22.56 -7.50 0.40
N THR A 337 -23.53 -7.89 -0.43
CA THR A 337 -24.35 -9.11 -0.19
C THR A 337 -23.67 -10.37 -0.73
N GLY A 338 -22.69 -10.23 -1.61
CA GLY A 338 -22.04 -11.31 -2.33
C GLY A 338 -22.89 -11.91 -3.45
N GLU A 339 -24.01 -11.27 -3.81
CA GLU A 339 -24.88 -11.71 -4.89
C GLU A 339 -24.43 -11.20 -6.26
N TYR A 340 -23.93 -9.96 -6.32
CA TYR A 340 -23.60 -9.33 -7.60
C TYR A 340 -22.09 -9.22 -7.79
N ILE A 341 -21.61 -9.67 -8.96
CA ILE A 341 -20.24 -9.54 -9.40
C ILE A 341 -20.24 -8.57 -10.59
N VAL A 342 -19.54 -7.45 -10.46
CA VAL A 342 -19.47 -6.36 -11.45
C VAL A 342 -18.23 -6.52 -12.28
N GLY A 343 -18.35 -6.76 -13.57
CA GLY A 343 -17.24 -6.78 -14.50
C GLY A 343 -17.01 -5.41 -15.13
N SER A 344 -15.77 -4.97 -15.26
CA SER A 344 -15.42 -3.69 -15.85
C SER A 344 -14.44 -3.85 -17.01
N GLY A 345 -14.99 -3.87 -18.23
CA GLY A 345 -14.16 -3.96 -19.46
C GLY A 345 -13.64 -2.61 -19.90
N LYS A 346 -12.33 -2.37 -19.81
CA LYS A 346 -11.67 -1.07 -20.15
C LYS A 346 -12.02 -0.53 -21.54
N LEU A 347 -12.36 -1.40 -22.47
CA LEU A 347 -12.68 -1.04 -23.86
C LEU A 347 -14.17 -1.22 -24.20
N ALA A 348 -15.02 -1.46 -23.20
CA ALA A 348 -16.45 -1.60 -23.36
C ALA A 348 -17.20 -0.34 -22.92
N ALA A 349 -18.33 -0.06 -23.56
CA ALA A 349 -19.24 1.02 -23.17
C ALA A 349 -20.46 0.46 -22.41
N LEU A 350 -20.24 -0.56 -21.61
CA LEU A 350 -21.23 -1.20 -20.73
C LEU A 350 -20.56 -1.82 -19.52
N ILE A 351 -21.33 -2.07 -18.48
CA ILE A 351 -20.87 -2.81 -17.29
C ILE A 351 -21.73 -4.07 -17.15
N PRO A 352 -21.20 -5.29 -17.37
CA PRO A 352 -21.93 -6.51 -17.07
C PRO A 352 -21.97 -6.72 -15.56
N VAL A 353 -23.13 -7.12 -15.07
CA VAL A 353 -23.36 -7.51 -13.69
C VAL A 353 -23.81 -8.95 -13.69
N PHE A 354 -23.06 -9.83 -13.01
CA PHE A 354 -23.38 -11.25 -12.90
C PHE A 354 -24.05 -11.51 -11.54
N SER A 355 -24.94 -12.52 -11.50
CA SER A 355 -25.58 -12.99 -10.28
C SER A 355 -24.92 -14.29 -9.81
N PHE A 356 -24.55 -14.34 -8.55
CA PHE A 356 -23.94 -15.54 -7.97
C PHE A 356 -24.92 -16.72 -7.96
N ASP A 357 -26.20 -16.48 -7.62
CA ASP A 357 -27.23 -17.52 -7.66
C ASP A 357 -27.40 -18.09 -9.08
N LYS A 358 -27.40 -17.24 -10.11
CA LYS A 358 -27.43 -17.67 -11.50
C LYS A 358 -26.18 -18.45 -11.90
N LEU A 359 -25.02 -17.99 -11.48
CA LEU A 359 -23.74 -18.68 -11.71
C LEU A 359 -23.76 -20.10 -11.11
N GLN A 360 -24.21 -20.24 -9.85
CA GLN A 360 -24.32 -21.55 -9.21
C GLN A 360 -25.32 -22.47 -9.93
N ASN A 361 -26.45 -21.93 -10.39
CA ASN A 361 -27.42 -22.68 -11.19
C ASN A 361 -26.85 -23.10 -12.54
N ALA A 362 -26.09 -22.21 -13.21
CA ALA A 362 -25.44 -22.54 -14.48
C ALA A 362 -24.41 -23.66 -14.32
N ILE A 363 -23.59 -23.60 -13.26
CA ILE A 363 -22.61 -24.64 -12.91
C ILE A 363 -23.34 -25.98 -12.66
N LYS A 364 -24.33 -25.97 -11.79
CA LYS A 364 -25.12 -27.18 -11.44
C LYS A 364 -25.78 -27.84 -12.65
N ASN A 365 -26.31 -27.04 -13.55
CA ASN A 365 -27.00 -27.51 -14.76
C ASN A 365 -26.09 -27.65 -15.98
N LYS A 366 -24.75 -27.47 -15.78
CA LYS A 366 -23.73 -27.59 -16.85
C LYS A 366 -24.04 -26.70 -18.06
N GLN A 367 -24.51 -25.47 -17.82
CA GLN A 367 -24.77 -24.52 -18.88
C GLN A 367 -23.45 -23.87 -19.34
N PHE A 368 -22.67 -24.61 -20.14
CA PHE A 368 -21.35 -24.24 -20.61
C PHE A 368 -21.33 -24.05 -22.12
N ASP A 369 -20.48 -23.15 -22.59
CA ASP A 369 -20.10 -22.94 -24.00
C ASP A 369 -18.69 -23.54 -24.28
N GLY A 370 -18.53 -24.82 -23.96
CA GLY A 370 -17.25 -25.49 -24.08
C GLY A 370 -16.32 -25.25 -22.90
N ASP A 371 -15.03 -25.23 -23.17
CA ASP A 371 -13.99 -24.98 -22.18
C ASP A 371 -12.85 -24.11 -22.74
N TYR A 372 -12.15 -23.44 -21.84
CA TYR A 372 -10.88 -22.76 -22.12
C TYR A 372 -9.74 -23.57 -21.50
N GLU A 373 -9.00 -24.28 -22.32
CA GLU A 373 -7.91 -25.19 -21.93
C GLU A 373 -8.27 -26.17 -20.78
N GLY A 374 -9.49 -26.68 -20.82
CA GLY A 374 -10.01 -27.64 -19.85
C GLY A 374 -10.77 -27.05 -18.67
N ILE A 375 -10.85 -25.73 -18.56
CA ILE A 375 -11.69 -25.03 -17.57
C ILE A 375 -13.05 -24.70 -18.20
N PRO A 376 -14.19 -25.12 -17.62
CA PRO A 376 -15.50 -24.87 -18.19
C PRO A 376 -15.79 -23.38 -18.39
N VAL A 377 -16.31 -23.01 -19.56
CA VAL A 377 -16.77 -21.64 -19.86
C VAL A 377 -18.26 -21.56 -19.65
N VAL A 378 -18.72 -20.79 -18.67
CA VAL A 378 -20.13 -20.58 -18.36
C VAL A 378 -20.79 -19.77 -19.46
N LYS A 379 -22.00 -20.11 -19.87
CA LYS A 379 -22.77 -19.29 -20.82
C LYS A 379 -23.00 -17.90 -20.25
N TYR A 380 -22.69 -16.86 -21.02
CA TYR A 380 -22.75 -15.47 -20.59
C TYR A 380 -24.12 -15.13 -20.00
N GLU A 381 -25.21 -15.41 -20.74
CA GLU A 381 -26.57 -15.10 -20.34
C GLU A 381 -27.03 -15.94 -19.13
N ALA A 382 -26.44 -17.11 -18.91
CA ALA A 382 -26.80 -17.98 -17.80
C ALA A 382 -26.32 -17.45 -16.44
N ALA A 383 -25.25 -16.67 -16.42
CA ALA A 383 -24.73 -16.02 -15.20
C ALA A 383 -25.15 -14.55 -15.09
N LEU A 384 -25.58 -13.92 -16.21
CA LEU A 384 -25.85 -12.48 -16.28
C LEU A 384 -27.07 -12.08 -15.47
N HIS A 385 -26.91 -11.08 -14.57
CA HIS A 385 -28.03 -10.32 -14.01
C HIS A 385 -28.56 -9.31 -15.03
N GLY A 386 -27.67 -8.54 -15.62
CA GLY A 386 -27.94 -7.56 -16.67
C GLY A 386 -26.71 -6.67 -16.95
N GLU A 387 -26.92 -5.61 -17.72
CA GLU A 387 -25.86 -4.72 -18.13
C GLU A 387 -26.26 -3.25 -17.89
N VAL A 388 -25.37 -2.46 -17.28
CA VAL A 388 -25.51 -1.00 -17.26
C VAL A 388 -25.16 -0.49 -18.64
N GLN A 389 -26.13 0.07 -19.35
CA GLN A 389 -25.98 0.52 -20.73
C GLN A 389 -25.44 1.94 -20.82
N LYS A 390 -24.40 2.14 -21.60
CA LYS A 390 -23.78 3.45 -21.91
C LYS A 390 -23.46 4.29 -20.67
N PRO A 391 -22.86 3.70 -19.63
CA PRO A 391 -22.57 4.44 -18.41
C PRO A 391 -21.46 5.48 -18.61
N GLY A 392 -20.52 5.23 -19.53
CA GLY A 392 -19.32 6.01 -19.86
C GLY A 392 -18.35 5.15 -20.64
N LEU A 393 -17.13 5.62 -20.86
CA LEU A 393 -16.07 4.89 -21.55
C LEU A 393 -14.91 4.55 -20.60
N GLY A 394 -14.46 3.30 -20.68
CA GLY A 394 -13.34 2.81 -19.88
C GLY A 394 -13.69 2.58 -18.42
N PRO A 395 -14.73 1.76 -18.09
CA PRO A 395 -14.98 1.39 -16.69
C PRO A 395 -13.79 0.62 -16.13
N LEU A 396 -13.37 0.97 -14.89
CA LEU A 396 -12.24 0.36 -14.23
C LEU A 396 -12.63 -0.38 -12.95
N HIS A 397 -13.04 0.33 -11.93
CA HIS A 397 -13.24 -0.18 -10.58
C HIS A 397 -14.59 0.28 -10.01
N THR A 398 -15.25 -0.58 -9.27
CA THR A 398 -16.55 -0.31 -8.66
C THR A 398 -16.52 -0.56 -7.17
N GLU A 399 -17.02 0.41 -6.38
CA GLU A 399 -17.27 0.23 -4.95
C GLU A 399 -18.73 0.55 -4.58
N PHE A 400 -19.11 0.23 -3.34
CA PHE A 400 -20.50 0.21 -2.90
C PHE A 400 -20.71 1.06 -1.63
N ASP A 401 -21.89 1.69 -1.50
CA ASP A 401 -22.23 2.51 -0.33
C ASP A 401 -23.02 1.77 0.76
N GLY A 402 -23.33 0.51 0.54
CA GLY A 402 -24.17 -0.27 1.45
C GLY A 402 -25.68 0.06 1.40
N LYS A 403 -26.09 1.00 0.55
CA LYS A 403 -27.49 1.43 0.36
C LYS A 403 -28.10 0.91 -0.95
N GLY A 404 -27.37 0.05 -1.67
CA GLY A 404 -27.76 -0.50 -2.97
C GLY A 404 -27.25 0.28 -4.17
N ASN A 405 -26.42 1.29 -3.95
CA ASN A 405 -25.75 2.00 -5.03
C ASN A 405 -24.32 1.48 -5.23
N ALA A 406 -23.92 1.45 -6.48
CA ALA A 406 -22.58 1.20 -6.94
C ALA A 406 -22.00 2.46 -7.59
N TYR A 407 -20.70 2.63 -7.46
CA TYR A 407 -19.95 3.77 -7.99
C TYR A 407 -18.79 3.24 -8.81
N THR A 408 -18.73 3.63 -10.07
CA THR A 408 -17.70 3.15 -11.01
C THR A 408 -16.89 4.31 -11.55
N THR A 409 -15.57 4.17 -11.57
CA THR A 409 -14.67 5.10 -12.26
C THR A 409 -14.58 4.78 -13.74
N PHE A 410 -14.48 5.84 -14.57
CA PHE A 410 -14.35 5.74 -16.02
C PHE A 410 -13.08 6.44 -16.48
N PHE A 411 -12.06 5.67 -16.75
CA PHE A 411 -10.73 6.17 -17.10
C PHE A 411 -10.72 7.05 -18.36
N VAL A 412 -11.42 6.61 -19.42
CA VAL A 412 -11.46 7.35 -20.70
C VAL A 412 -12.35 8.57 -20.61
N SER A 413 -13.54 8.44 -20.01
CA SER A 413 -14.46 9.56 -19.84
C SER A 413 -14.06 10.54 -18.74
N SER A 414 -13.13 10.16 -17.84
CA SER A 414 -12.69 10.95 -16.68
C SER A 414 -13.86 11.39 -15.78
N GLU A 415 -14.61 10.42 -15.31
CA GLU A 415 -15.79 10.65 -14.45
C GLU A 415 -16.01 9.50 -13.47
N VAL A 416 -16.78 9.76 -12.41
CA VAL A 416 -17.40 8.74 -11.55
C VAL A 416 -18.89 8.72 -11.82
N VAL A 417 -19.46 7.52 -11.94
CA VAL A 417 -20.89 7.32 -12.17
C VAL A 417 -21.48 6.50 -11.03
N LYS A 418 -22.54 7.05 -10.41
CA LYS A 418 -23.40 6.37 -9.43
C LYS A 418 -24.53 5.66 -10.16
N TRP A 419 -24.77 4.41 -9.84
CA TRP A 419 -25.87 3.61 -10.41
C TRP A 419 -26.43 2.63 -9.41
N ASP A 420 -27.69 2.23 -9.61
CA ASP A 420 -28.39 1.27 -8.74
C ASP A 420 -28.13 -0.16 -9.19
N ILE A 421 -27.67 -1.03 -8.27
CA ILE A 421 -27.19 -2.36 -8.61
C ILE A 421 -28.30 -3.32 -9.06
N LYS A 422 -29.53 -3.13 -8.61
CA LYS A 422 -30.66 -4.00 -8.95
C LYS A 422 -31.32 -3.59 -10.26
N SER A 423 -31.56 -2.31 -10.43
CA SER A 423 -32.24 -1.79 -11.62
C SER A 423 -31.28 -1.44 -12.76
N LEU A 424 -29.97 -1.40 -12.50
CA LEU A 424 -28.90 -1.07 -13.45
C LEU A 424 -29.04 0.35 -14.05
N LYS A 425 -29.76 1.24 -13.36
CA LYS A 425 -29.98 2.62 -13.80
C LYS A 425 -28.89 3.54 -13.28
N VAL A 426 -28.34 4.37 -14.17
CA VAL A 426 -27.48 5.48 -13.79
C VAL A 426 -28.30 6.52 -13.03
N LEU A 427 -27.81 6.93 -11.87
CA LEU A 427 -28.48 7.86 -10.94
C LEU A 427 -27.82 9.24 -10.94
N ASP A 428 -26.48 9.27 -11.04
CA ASP A 428 -25.71 10.50 -11.01
C ASP A 428 -24.33 10.31 -11.65
N ARG A 429 -23.68 11.42 -12.02
CA ARG A 429 -22.31 11.43 -12.52
C ARG A 429 -21.60 12.71 -12.17
N VAL A 430 -20.31 12.63 -11.92
CA VAL A 430 -19.45 13.78 -11.65
C VAL A 430 -18.16 13.68 -12.47
N PRO A 431 -17.70 14.79 -13.04
CA PRO A 431 -16.40 14.81 -13.69
C PRO A 431 -15.28 14.67 -12.65
N THR A 432 -14.20 14.04 -13.07
CA THR A 432 -12.95 13.99 -12.33
C THR A 432 -11.83 14.64 -13.15
N TYR A 433 -10.65 14.71 -12.55
CA TYR A 433 -9.49 15.06 -13.35
C TYR A 433 -9.13 13.94 -14.32
N TYR A 434 -8.29 14.29 -15.30
CA TYR A 434 -7.96 13.39 -16.40
C TYR A 434 -7.36 12.07 -15.93
N SER A 435 -7.81 10.99 -16.56
CA SER A 435 -7.37 9.62 -16.28
C SER A 435 -7.56 9.20 -14.81
N VAL A 436 -8.79 9.36 -14.30
CA VAL A 436 -9.16 8.78 -13.01
C VAL A 436 -8.90 7.28 -13.02
N GLY A 437 -8.23 6.79 -11.98
CA GLY A 437 -7.97 5.37 -11.80
C GLY A 437 -9.04 4.69 -10.92
N HIS A 438 -8.61 4.15 -9.81
CA HIS A 438 -9.50 3.54 -8.83
C HIS A 438 -10.24 4.59 -7.99
N LEU A 439 -11.18 4.12 -7.22
CA LEU A 439 -11.87 4.90 -6.19
C LEU A 439 -11.81 4.14 -4.86
N CYS A 440 -12.14 4.83 -3.77
CA CYS A 440 -12.32 4.23 -2.46
C CYS A 440 -13.55 4.83 -1.79
N ILE A 441 -14.41 3.97 -1.25
CA ILE A 441 -15.45 4.32 -0.29
C ILE A 441 -15.04 3.68 1.04
N PRO A 442 -15.03 4.38 2.20
CA PRO A 442 -14.65 3.75 3.44
C PRO A 442 -15.41 2.45 3.70
N GLY A 443 -14.66 1.34 3.76
CA GLY A 443 -15.21 -0.02 3.86
C GLY A 443 -15.98 -0.49 2.63
N GLY A 444 -15.79 0.12 1.45
CA GLY A 444 -16.54 -0.17 0.21
C GLY A 444 -16.45 -1.61 -0.25
N ASP A 445 -15.32 -2.27 -0.02
CA ASP A 445 -15.10 -3.69 -0.31
C ASP A 445 -15.57 -4.65 0.80
N SER A 446 -16.20 -4.14 1.86
CA SER A 446 -16.68 -4.92 2.98
C SER A 446 -18.18 -5.21 2.88
N LYS A 447 -18.70 -6.04 3.80
CA LYS A 447 -20.15 -6.28 3.93
C LYS A 447 -20.92 -5.09 4.48
N LYS A 448 -20.22 -4.15 5.13
CA LYS A 448 -20.80 -2.94 5.75
C LYS A 448 -20.02 -1.68 5.36
N PRO A 449 -20.19 -1.20 4.14
CA PRO A 449 -19.64 0.09 3.74
C PRO A 449 -20.17 1.23 4.61
N PHE A 450 -19.32 2.22 4.87
CA PHE A 450 -19.73 3.42 5.63
C PHE A 450 -20.42 4.47 4.77
N GLY A 451 -20.17 4.46 3.45
CA GLY A 451 -20.97 5.15 2.44
C GLY A 451 -21.09 6.66 2.58
N LYS A 452 -20.18 7.36 3.23
CA LYS A 452 -20.23 8.81 3.45
C LYS A 452 -19.40 9.60 2.46
N TYR A 453 -18.23 9.09 2.15
CA TYR A 453 -17.28 9.70 1.24
C TYR A 453 -16.92 8.72 0.12
N LEU A 454 -16.63 9.30 -1.04
CA LEU A 454 -15.98 8.62 -2.15
C LEU A 454 -14.72 9.40 -2.50
N ILE A 455 -13.62 8.70 -2.68
CA ILE A 455 -12.34 9.30 -3.06
C ILE A 455 -11.97 8.75 -4.44
N ALA A 456 -11.79 9.63 -5.42
CA ALA A 456 -11.35 9.28 -6.77
C ALA A 456 -9.87 9.64 -6.93
N TYR A 457 -9.06 8.72 -7.47
CA TYR A 457 -7.61 8.88 -7.61
C TYR A 457 -7.22 9.18 -9.05
N ASN A 458 -6.52 10.30 -9.24
CA ASN A 458 -6.10 10.79 -10.55
C ASN A 458 -4.63 10.46 -10.78
N LYS A 459 -4.34 9.68 -11.82
CA LYS A 459 -3.02 9.05 -12.05
C LYS A 459 -2.05 9.87 -12.90
N ILE A 460 -2.49 10.98 -13.50
CA ILE A 460 -1.63 11.76 -14.39
C ILE A 460 -0.55 12.48 -13.58
N THR A 461 0.70 12.29 -13.98
CA THR A 461 1.86 12.97 -13.42
C THR A 461 2.07 14.29 -14.16
N LYS A 462 2.13 15.40 -13.45
CA LYS A 462 2.26 16.75 -14.04
C LYS A 462 3.46 16.90 -14.99
N ASP A 463 4.58 16.26 -14.67
CA ASP A 463 5.81 16.40 -15.45
C ASP A 463 5.80 15.57 -16.73
N ARG A 464 4.84 14.67 -16.87
CA ARG A 464 4.71 13.76 -18.02
C ARG A 464 4.40 14.48 -19.32
N TYR A 465 3.70 15.60 -19.23
CA TYR A 465 3.17 16.34 -20.39
C TYR A 465 3.76 17.75 -20.53
N LEU A 466 4.79 18.08 -19.76
CA LEU A 466 5.51 19.33 -19.94
C LEU A 466 6.29 19.32 -21.28
N PRO A 467 6.34 20.45 -21.99
CA PRO A 467 5.74 21.75 -21.73
C PRO A 467 4.37 21.97 -22.38
N THR A 468 3.68 20.93 -22.80
CA THR A 468 2.52 21.02 -23.70
C THR A 468 1.21 21.42 -23.04
N GLY A 469 1.11 21.35 -21.72
CA GLY A 469 -0.11 21.73 -21.04
C GLY A 469 -0.02 21.67 -19.53
N PRO A 470 -0.99 22.31 -18.86
CA PRO A 470 -1.11 22.29 -17.41
C PRO A 470 -1.73 20.95 -16.98
N GLU A 471 -0.93 19.90 -17.01
CA GLU A 471 -1.36 18.64 -16.44
C GLU A 471 -1.46 18.78 -14.93
N LEU A 472 -2.51 18.20 -14.38
CA LEU A 472 -2.70 18.18 -12.94
C LEU A 472 -1.70 17.22 -12.30
N ALA A 473 -1.17 17.61 -11.16
CA ALA A 473 -0.39 16.71 -10.33
C ALA A 473 -1.25 15.49 -9.96
N GLN A 474 -0.60 14.38 -9.64
CA GLN A 474 -1.25 13.24 -9.03
C GLN A 474 -2.00 13.69 -7.77
N SER A 475 -3.28 13.33 -7.69
CA SER A 475 -4.17 13.88 -6.68
C SER A 475 -5.32 12.93 -6.37
N ALA A 476 -6.03 13.22 -5.28
CA ALA A 476 -7.28 12.60 -4.94
C ALA A 476 -8.38 13.65 -4.80
N GLN A 477 -9.59 13.31 -5.24
CA GLN A 477 -10.78 14.14 -5.11
C GLN A 477 -11.77 13.47 -4.15
N ILE A 478 -12.18 14.18 -3.10
CA ILE A 478 -13.16 13.71 -2.12
C ILE A 478 -14.54 14.21 -2.49
N PHE A 479 -15.48 13.28 -2.63
CA PHE A 479 -16.89 13.56 -2.83
C PHE A 479 -17.70 13.14 -1.61
N ASP A 480 -18.61 14.01 -1.14
CA ASP A 480 -19.67 13.64 -0.22
C ASP A 480 -20.75 12.88 -0.99
N ILE A 481 -21.02 11.63 -0.58
CA ILE A 481 -22.03 10.75 -1.18
C ILE A 481 -23.18 10.44 -0.20
N SER A 482 -23.30 11.19 0.87
CA SER A 482 -24.37 10.99 1.87
C SER A 482 -25.76 11.35 1.32
N GLY A 483 -25.84 12.21 0.33
CA GLY A 483 -27.06 12.63 -0.36
C GLY A 483 -27.35 11.85 -1.66
N ASP A 484 -28.38 12.32 -2.39
CA ASP A 484 -28.73 11.74 -3.70
C ASP A 484 -27.68 12.03 -4.76
N LYS A 485 -27.06 13.20 -4.69
CA LYS A 485 -26.04 13.68 -5.61
C LYS A 485 -24.66 13.63 -4.99
N MET A 486 -23.66 13.32 -5.79
CA MET A 486 -22.25 13.39 -5.39
C MET A 486 -21.79 14.86 -5.40
N GLN A 487 -21.18 15.32 -4.31
CA GLN A 487 -20.67 16.68 -4.18
C GLN A 487 -19.17 16.67 -3.97
N LEU A 488 -18.39 17.27 -4.86
CA LEU A 488 -16.96 17.50 -4.63
C LEU A 488 -16.78 18.45 -3.45
N ILE A 489 -16.02 18.02 -2.43
CA ILE A 489 -15.76 18.83 -1.24
C ILE A 489 -14.30 19.25 -1.10
N LEU A 490 -13.37 18.45 -1.62
CA LEU A 490 -11.93 18.74 -1.55
C LEU A 490 -11.19 17.98 -2.64
N ASP A 491 -10.10 18.55 -3.12
CA ASP A 491 -9.02 17.84 -3.80
C ASP A 491 -7.69 18.08 -3.08
N PHE A 492 -6.78 17.13 -3.16
CA PHE A 492 -5.48 17.22 -2.51
C PHE A 492 -4.41 16.43 -3.29
N PRO A 493 -3.15 16.90 -3.25
CA PRO A 493 -2.05 16.18 -3.88
C PRO A 493 -1.74 14.88 -3.13
N THR A 494 -1.30 13.87 -3.89
CA THR A 494 -0.86 12.59 -3.32
C THR A 494 0.64 12.41 -3.47
N ILE A 495 1.22 11.54 -2.64
CA ILE A 495 2.62 11.14 -2.76
C ILE A 495 2.69 9.92 -3.69
N GLY A 496 3.47 10.05 -4.75
CA GLY A 496 3.58 9.03 -5.78
C GLY A 496 2.30 8.87 -6.60
N GLU A 497 2.18 7.78 -7.33
CA GLU A 497 0.99 7.50 -8.14
C GLU A 497 -0.10 6.85 -7.26
N PRO A 498 -1.23 7.54 -7.02
CA PRO A 498 -2.32 6.97 -6.22
C PRO A 498 -3.05 5.93 -7.07
N HIS A 499 -2.76 4.66 -6.87
CA HIS A 499 -3.35 3.61 -7.70
C HIS A 499 -4.60 3.01 -7.08
N TYR A 500 -4.52 2.57 -5.84
CA TYR A 500 -5.61 1.97 -5.08
C TYR A 500 -5.57 2.45 -3.62
N ALA A 501 -6.70 2.37 -2.93
CA ALA A 501 -6.73 2.73 -1.52
C ALA A 501 -7.80 1.98 -0.74
N GLN A 502 -7.61 1.95 0.57
CA GLN A 502 -8.57 1.43 1.54
C GLN A 502 -8.77 2.46 2.65
N ALA A 503 -9.97 2.60 3.15
CA ALA A 503 -10.26 3.51 4.24
C ALA A 503 -11.11 2.86 5.34
N ALA A 504 -10.80 3.21 6.59
CA ALA A 504 -11.51 2.71 7.76
C ALA A 504 -11.72 3.83 8.79
N PRO A 505 -12.68 3.68 9.72
CA PRO A 505 -12.87 4.64 10.80
C PRO A 505 -11.56 4.87 11.57
N ALA A 506 -11.17 6.14 11.70
CA ALA A 506 -9.96 6.52 12.43
C ALA A 506 -9.98 6.03 13.88
N GLU A 507 -11.16 6.02 14.50
CA GLU A 507 -11.35 5.53 15.86
C GLU A 507 -11.02 4.03 15.99
N LEU A 508 -11.42 3.22 15.01
CA LEU A 508 -11.13 1.79 14.99
C LEU A 508 -9.62 1.53 15.04
N ILE A 509 -8.86 2.24 14.22
CA ILE A 509 -7.40 2.09 14.14
C ILE A 509 -6.73 2.62 15.42
N ARG A 510 -7.15 3.79 15.92
CA ARG A 510 -6.62 4.36 17.16
C ARG A 510 -6.90 3.48 18.39
N ASN A 511 -8.08 2.84 18.45
CA ASN A 511 -8.45 1.97 19.56
C ASN A 511 -7.73 0.61 19.52
N ASN A 512 -7.43 0.10 18.31
CA ASN A 512 -6.68 -1.14 18.14
C ASN A 512 -5.17 -1.00 18.40
N GLY A 513 -4.64 0.19 18.27
CA GLY A 513 -3.23 0.43 18.49
C GLY A 513 -2.91 1.90 18.66
N GLN A 514 -2.34 2.23 19.79
CA GLN A 514 -1.46 3.38 19.86
C GLN A 514 -0.06 2.90 19.49
N LEU A 515 0.71 3.75 18.83
CA LEU A 515 2.16 3.57 18.75
C LEU A 515 2.68 3.32 20.17
N LYS A 516 2.99 2.09 20.48
CA LYS A 516 3.63 1.74 21.75
C LYS A 516 5.12 1.83 21.52
N PHE A 517 5.74 2.86 22.08
CA PHE A 517 7.19 2.93 22.15
C PHE A 517 7.67 1.91 23.15
N PHE A 518 8.81 1.28 22.85
CA PHE A 518 9.46 0.43 23.81
C PHE A 518 9.97 1.29 24.95
N LYS A 519 9.72 0.85 26.16
CA LYS A 519 10.52 1.30 27.30
C LYS A 519 11.93 0.79 27.10
N ILE A 520 12.93 1.60 27.44
CA ILE A 520 14.34 1.23 27.26
C ILE A 520 14.68 -0.08 27.99
N GLU A 521 14.00 -0.39 29.10
CA GLU A 521 14.18 -1.63 29.86
C GLU A 521 13.69 -2.86 29.08
N GLU A 522 12.70 -2.68 28.22
CA GLU A 522 12.08 -3.72 27.38
C GLU A 522 12.86 -3.95 26.08
N ASN A 523 13.75 -3.01 25.69
CA ASN A 523 14.55 -3.14 24.49
C ASN A 523 15.52 -4.32 24.61
N LYS A 524 15.39 -5.27 23.70
CA LYS A 524 16.21 -6.49 23.58
C LYS A 524 17.10 -6.48 22.34
N HIS A 525 17.28 -5.32 21.73
CA HIS A 525 18.19 -5.19 20.60
C HIS A 525 19.60 -5.66 21.00
N PRO A 526 20.31 -6.45 20.17
CA PRO A 526 21.62 -6.99 20.53
C PRO A 526 22.69 -5.93 20.81
N PHE A 527 22.49 -4.73 20.30
CA PHE A 527 23.43 -3.60 20.45
C PHE A 527 22.83 -2.43 21.26
N VAL A 528 21.80 -2.68 22.06
CA VAL A 528 21.19 -1.62 22.87
C VAL A 528 22.15 -1.06 23.90
N THR A 529 22.13 0.29 24.04
CA THR A 529 22.84 1.04 25.08
C THR A 529 21.81 1.69 26.00
N LYS A 530 21.61 1.15 27.20
CA LYS A 530 20.48 1.52 28.09
C LYS A 530 20.74 2.77 28.93
N GLY A 531 21.94 3.32 28.84
CA GLY A 531 22.30 4.54 29.53
C GLY A 531 23.61 5.11 29.00
N GLU A 532 23.80 6.40 29.14
CA GLU A 532 24.98 7.11 28.60
C GLU A 532 26.31 6.55 29.10
N LYS A 533 26.34 6.08 30.37
CA LYS A 533 27.53 5.47 30.96
C LYS A 533 27.92 4.11 30.37
N GLU A 534 27.02 3.50 29.61
CA GLU A 534 27.27 2.24 28.91
C GLU A 534 27.81 2.47 27.50
N ALA A 535 27.88 3.73 27.04
CA ALA A 535 28.45 4.08 25.75
C ALA A 535 29.91 3.60 25.67
N LYS A 536 30.27 3.00 24.54
CA LYS A 536 31.60 2.45 24.30
C LYS A 536 31.92 2.36 22.83
N VAL A 537 33.21 2.32 22.52
CA VAL A 537 33.68 2.09 21.15
C VAL A 537 34.63 0.89 21.16
N VAL A 538 34.35 -0.12 20.36
CA VAL A 538 35.07 -1.39 20.34
C VAL A 538 35.55 -1.70 18.93
N ARG A 539 36.80 -2.17 18.81
CA ARG A 539 37.40 -2.59 17.53
C ARG A 539 37.55 -4.13 17.51
N GLU A 540 37.05 -4.74 16.45
CA GLU A 540 37.19 -6.17 16.14
C GLU A 540 37.78 -6.31 14.72
N GLY A 541 39.10 -6.39 14.65
CA GLY A 541 39.80 -6.37 13.37
C GLY A 541 39.61 -5.05 12.61
N ASN A 542 38.97 -5.08 11.43
CA ASN A 542 38.60 -3.90 10.66
C ASN A 542 37.20 -3.38 10.98
N LYS A 543 36.44 -4.06 11.83
CA LYS A 543 35.12 -3.61 12.28
C LYS A 543 35.26 -2.75 13.53
N VAL A 544 34.51 -1.67 13.57
CA VAL A 544 34.43 -0.79 14.73
C VAL A 544 32.96 -0.60 15.09
N HIS A 545 32.62 -0.98 16.30
CA HIS A 545 31.29 -0.84 16.87
C HIS A 545 31.26 0.36 17.81
N VAL A 546 30.42 1.34 17.51
CA VAL A 546 30.17 2.54 18.31
C VAL A 546 28.82 2.38 18.98
N TYR A 547 28.81 2.06 20.27
CA TYR A 547 27.61 1.98 21.10
C TYR A 547 27.35 3.36 21.68
N MET A 548 26.27 4.01 21.22
CA MET A 548 25.99 5.39 21.60
C MET A 548 24.51 5.58 21.91
N THR A 549 24.24 6.66 22.62
CA THR A 549 22.88 7.07 22.95
C THR A 549 22.54 8.42 22.36
N SER A 550 21.27 8.66 22.13
CA SER A 550 20.70 9.98 21.81
C SER A 550 19.67 10.35 22.86
N ILE A 551 19.73 11.58 23.32
CA ILE A 551 18.77 12.22 24.24
C ILE A 551 18.86 13.72 24.01
N ARG A 552 17.81 14.48 24.28
CA ARG A 552 17.84 15.96 24.16
C ARG A 552 18.92 16.57 25.07
N SER A 553 19.94 17.25 24.58
CA SER A 553 20.20 17.62 23.18
C SER A 553 21.60 17.14 22.77
N HIS A 554 21.98 15.93 23.04
CA HIS A 554 23.32 15.42 22.74
C HIS A 554 23.36 13.93 22.44
N PHE A 555 24.50 13.50 21.90
CA PHE A 555 24.88 12.10 21.76
C PHE A 555 25.94 11.74 22.81
N ALA A 556 25.83 10.60 23.43
CA ALA A 556 26.93 9.95 24.10
C ALA A 556 27.24 8.64 23.33
N SER A 557 28.39 8.48 22.72
CA SER A 557 29.62 9.29 22.67
C SER A 557 29.60 10.35 21.56
N ASP A 558 30.18 11.49 21.81
CA ASP A 558 30.12 12.66 20.92
C ASP A 558 31.38 12.95 20.10
N ASN A 559 32.56 12.54 20.55
CA ASN A 559 33.80 12.67 19.79
C ASN A 559 34.55 11.33 19.77
N ILE A 560 34.86 10.86 18.56
CA ILE A 560 35.44 9.52 18.35
C ILE A 560 36.74 9.67 17.57
N GLU A 561 37.81 9.11 18.11
CA GLU A 561 39.13 9.05 17.45
C GLU A 561 39.60 7.61 17.24
N GLY A 562 40.55 7.43 16.33
CA GLY A 562 41.15 6.12 16.06
C GLY A 562 40.41 5.31 14.98
N ILE A 563 39.38 5.86 14.36
CA ILE A 563 38.79 5.29 13.13
C ILE A 563 39.82 5.48 11.99
N ARG A 564 39.87 4.53 11.07
CA ARG A 564 40.82 4.50 9.95
C ARG A 564 40.09 4.42 8.61
N VAL A 565 40.68 4.92 7.56
CA VAL A 565 40.19 4.69 6.19
C VAL A 565 40.05 3.18 5.94
N GLY A 566 38.89 2.74 5.47
CA GLY A 566 38.56 1.36 5.17
C GLY A 566 38.01 0.55 6.36
N ASP A 567 37.92 1.11 7.56
CA ASP A 567 37.20 0.47 8.65
C ASP A 567 35.71 0.34 8.31
N GLU A 568 35.09 -0.77 8.71
CA GLU A 568 33.64 -0.93 8.74
C GLU A 568 33.11 -0.42 10.08
N VAL A 569 32.59 0.79 10.10
CA VAL A 569 32.09 1.42 11.33
C VAL A 569 30.57 1.21 11.45
N TYR A 570 30.15 0.68 12.58
CA TYR A 570 28.74 0.44 12.92
C TYR A 570 28.36 1.36 14.08
N PHE A 571 27.55 2.38 13.78
CA PHE A 571 26.97 3.25 14.81
C PHE A 571 25.67 2.63 15.29
N HIS A 572 25.66 2.11 16.51
CA HIS A 572 24.47 1.60 17.19
C HIS A 572 23.92 2.70 18.07
N VAL A 573 22.91 3.41 17.59
CA VAL A 573 22.35 4.56 18.28
C VAL A 573 21.07 4.16 18.99
N THR A 574 21.00 4.35 20.31
CA THR A 574 19.81 4.07 21.11
C THR A 574 19.19 5.39 21.60
N ASN A 575 17.90 5.60 21.31
CA ASN A 575 17.17 6.75 21.81
C ASN A 575 16.67 6.50 23.24
N LEU A 576 17.16 7.32 24.19
CA LEU A 576 16.83 7.22 25.62
C LEU A 576 15.61 8.06 26.03
N GLU A 577 14.94 8.72 25.08
CA GLU A 577 13.78 9.52 25.41
C GLU A 577 12.66 8.70 26.02
N GLN A 578 11.98 9.30 26.99
CA GLN A 578 10.80 8.75 27.64
C GLN A 578 9.51 9.34 27.06
N ASP A 579 9.62 10.51 26.43
CA ASP A 579 8.51 11.17 25.73
C ASP A 579 8.29 10.48 24.39
N TRP A 580 7.14 9.94 24.22
CA TRP A 580 6.81 9.06 23.11
C TRP A 580 6.79 9.71 21.72
N ASP A 581 6.84 11.03 21.66
CA ASP A 581 6.82 11.82 20.43
C ASP A 581 8.15 12.55 20.13
N VAL A 582 9.25 12.14 20.77
CA VAL A 582 10.57 12.76 20.56
C VAL A 582 11.54 11.80 19.88
N PRO A 583 11.47 11.66 18.56
CA PRO A 583 12.47 10.91 17.81
C PRO A 583 13.79 11.69 17.75
N HIS A 584 14.87 10.98 17.42
CA HIS A 584 16.16 11.58 17.03
C HIS A 584 16.57 11.05 15.67
N GLY A 585 17.06 11.93 14.81
CA GLY A 585 17.73 11.53 13.60
C GLY A 585 19.22 11.30 13.83
N PHE A 586 19.87 10.55 12.95
CA PHE A 586 21.32 10.39 12.96
C PHE A 586 21.86 10.33 11.53
N ALA A 587 22.75 11.25 11.18
CA ALA A 587 23.48 11.23 9.93
C ALA A 587 24.94 11.60 10.16
N ILE A 588 25.84 11.07 9.34
CA ILE A 588 27.27 11.40 9.34
C ILE A 588 27.70 11.86 7.96
N LYS A 589 28.49 12.92 7.89
CA LYS A 589 29.03 13.43 6.63
C LYS A 589 29.78 12.36 5.84
N GLY A 590 29.40 12.20 4.58
CA GLY A 590 30.05 11.28 3.65
C GLY A 590 29.68 9.81 3.82
N ALA A 591 28.64 9.50 4.56
CA ALA A 591 28.01 8.19 4.52
C ALA A 591 27.27 8.01 3.20
N ASP A 592 27.26 6.78 2.69
CA ASP A 592 26.49 6.42 1.50
C ASP A 592 25.00 6.26 1.83
N ASN A 593 24.66 6.21 3.10
CA ASN A 593 23.31 6.03 3.62
C ASN A 593 22.68 7.38 3.93
N ALA A 594 21.38 7.39 3.93
CA ALA A 594 20.59 8.47 4.47
C ALA A 594 20.63 8.49 6.01
N GLU A 595 19.84 9.36 6.60
CA GLU A 595 19.66 9.42 8.03
C GLU A 595 19.00 8.15 8.60
N LEU A 596 19.10 7.97 9.91
CA LEU A 596 18.27 7.05 10.68
C LEU A 596 17.29 7.87 11.51
N LEU A 597 16.01 7.57 11.44
CA LEU A 597 15.01 8.05 12.39
C LEU A 597 14.86 7.01 13.52
N ILE A 598 15.17 7.42 14.73
CA ILE A 598 15.23 6.53 15.91
C ILE A 598 14.14 6.96 16.88
N MET A 599 13.09 6.15 16.99
CA MET A 599 11.99 6.43 17.90
C MET A 599 12.40 6.21 19.38
N PRO A 600 11.70 6.82 20.36
CA PRO A 600 11.98 6.61 21.76
C PRO A 600 12.08 5.13 22.16
N GLY A 601 13.16 4.75 22.84
CA GLY A 601 13.44 3.37 23.26
C GLY A 601 13.98 2.46 22.16
N GLU A 602 14.06 2.90 20.91
CA GLU A 602 14.60 2.11 19.79
C GLU A 602 16.12 2.18 19.70
N THR A 603 16.70 1.19 19.03
CA THR A 603 18.12 1.14 18.65
C THR A 603 18.20 0.90 17.14
N CYS A 604 18.93 1.76 16.43
CA CYS A 604 19.17 1.61 14.99
C CYS A 604 20.66 1.63 14.68
N THR A 605 21.08 0.87 13.68
CA THR A 605 22.48 0.74 13.27
C THR A 605 22.72 1.34 11.90
N LEU A 606 23.65 2.32 11.80
CA LEU A 606 24.20 2.83 10.56
C LEU A 606 25.57 2.19 10.30
N LYS A 607 25.74 1.53 9.16
CA LYS A 607 27.04 1.09 8.68
C LYS A 607 27.68 2.19 7.83
N TRP A 608 28.94 2.54 8.13
CA TRP A 608 29.72 3.53 7.39
C TRP A 608 31.12 3.02 7.11
N ILE A 609 31.63 3.22 5.90
CA ILE A 609 33.00 2.91 5.51
C ILE A 609 33.67 4.20 5.06
N PRO A 610 34.50 4.84 5.91
CA PRO A 610 35.20 6.07 5.55
C PRO A 610 36.21 5.82 4.43
N LYS A 611 36.13 6.61 3.35
CA LYS A 611 36.97 6.52 2.17
C LYS A 611 38.11 7.58 2.17
N LYS A 612 38.05 8.53 3.11
CA LYS A 612 39.02 9.67 3.19
C LYS A 612 39.41 9.93 4.63
N VAL A 613 40.65 10.41 4.80
CA VAL A 613 41.15 10.99 6.06
C VAL A 613 40.44 12.33 6.30
N GLY A 614 40.16 12.66 7.55
CA GLY A 614 39.56 13.94 7.92
C GLY A 614 38.74 13.89 9.19
N ILE A 615 38.02 14.98 9.43
CA ILE A 615 37.03 15.10 10.50
C ILE A 615 35.66 15.12 9.88
N PHE A 616 34.79 14.22 10.38
CA PHE A 616 33.46 13.99 9.86
C PHE A 616 32.44 14.28 10.97
N PRO A 617 31.67 15.36 10.88
CA PRO A 617 30.59 15.61 11.81
C PRO A 617 29.46 14.62 11.61
N PHE A 618 28.83 14.23 12.72
CA PHE A 618 27.53 13.62 12.76
C PHE A 618 26.58 14.50 13.57
N TYR A 619 25.30 14.41 13.33
CA TYR A 619 24.32 15.32 13.92
C TYR A 619 22.91 14.71 13.94
N CYS A 620 22.05 15.28 14.77
CA CYS A 620 20.63 14.96 14.76
C CYS A 620 19.97 15.64 13.56
N THR A 621 19.22 14.90 12.78
CA THR A 621 18.53 15.38 11.56
C THR A 621 17.07 15.73 11.81
N ASP A 622 16.49 15.28 12.94
CA ASP A 622 15.09 15.49 13.26
C ASP A 622 14.93 16.52 14.40
N PHE A 623 14.01 17.46 14.24
CA PHE A 623 13.85 18.57 15.17
C PHE A 623 13.30 18.09 16.52
N CYS A 624 14.19 17.83 17.47
CA CYS A 624 13.90 17.20 18.76
C CYS A 624 13.76 18.16 19.93
N SER A 625 14.34 19.37 19.84
CA SER A 625 14.31 20.36 20.93
C SER A 625 14.77 21.75 20.48
N ALA A 626 14.68 22.73 21.37
CA ALA A 626 15.22 24.08 21.12
C ALA A 626 16.74 24.09 20.84
N LEU A 627 17.47 23.08 21.36
CA LEU A 627 18.91 22.89 21.15
C LEU A 627 19.23 21.81 20.11
N HIS A 628 18.30 21.57 19.18
CA HIS A 628 18.48 20.59 18.11
C HIS A 628 19.74 20.83 17.26
N GLN A 629 20.06 22.10 16.99
CA GLN A 629 21.21 22.48 16.17
C GLN A 629 22.56 22.20 16.86
N GLU A 630 22.57 22.10 18.18
CA GLU A 630 23.76 21.81 19.00
C GLU A 630 23.97 20.32 19.21
N MET A 631 23.01 19.48 18.82
CA MET A 631 23.09 18.03 18.95
C MET A 631 23.95 17.43 17.84
N GLN A 632 25.27 17.41 18.07
CA GLN A 632 26.29 16.99 17.09
C GLN A 632 27.49 16.33 17.78
N GLY A 633 28.32 15.70 16.98
CA GLY A 633 29.63 15.17 17.38
C GLY A 633 30.57 15.00 16.18
N TYR A 634 31.73 14.44 16.43
CA TYR A 634 32.78 14.34 15.40
C TYR A 634 33.45 12.96 15.40
N VAL A 635 33.74 12.46 14.21
CA VAL A 635 34.62 11.30 14.00
C VAL A 635 35.89 11.77 13.31
N ARG A 636 37.05 11.52 13.91
CA ARG A 636 38.36 11.69 13.27
C ARG A 636 38.77 10.40 12.58
N VAL A 637 38.90 10.44 11.27
CA VAL A 637 39.41 9.33 10.45
C VAL A 637 40.86 9.52 10.14
N SER A 638 41.68 8.60 10.55
CA SER A 638 43.14 8.53 10.33
C SER A 638 43.46 7.70 9.07
N PRO A 639 44.69 7.83 8.52
CA PRO A 639 45.12 6.95 7.43
C PRO A 639 45.00 5.47 7.78
N ALA A 640 44.85 4.63 6.76
CA ALA A 640 44.89 3.17 6.94
C ALA A 640 46.20 2.76 7.61
N GLY A 641 46.14 1.85 8.58
CA GLY A 641 47.29 1.39 9.36
C GLY A 641 47.76 2.35 10.48
N SER A 642 47.08 3.49 10.68
CA SER A 642 47.40 4.42 11.80
C SER A 642 47.36 3.71 13.15
N LYS A 643 48.26 4.13 14.06
CA LYS A 643 48.33 3.64 15.44
C LYS A 643 47.59 4.55 16.44
N VAL A 644 46.83 5.54 15.98
CA VAL A 644 46.01 6.39 16.85
C VAL A 644 45.08 5.50 17.65
N PRO A 645 45.07 5.60 19.00
CA PRO A 645 44.23 4.79 19.85
C PRO A 645 42.75 5.09 19.57
N LEU A 646 41.91 4.06 19.72
CA LEU A 646 40.46 4.23 19.67
C LEU A 646 40.00 4.86 20.99
N THR A 647 39.46 6.06 20.95
CA THR A 647 38.98 6.82 22.10
C THR A 647 37.69 7.55 21.78
N PHE A 648 36.95 7.92 22.82
CA PHE A 648 35.71 8.70 22.67
C PHE A 648 35.49 9.59 23.90
N SER A 649 34.63 10.58 23.79
CA SER A 649 34.12 11.40 24.90
C SER A 649 32.63 11.24 25.10
N LEU A 650 32.17 11.59 26.31
CA LEU A 650 30.76 11.50 26.75
C LEU A 650 30.16 12.90 26.97
N GLY A 651 30.26 13.79 26.00
CA GLY A 651 29.78 15.17 26.13
C GLY A 651 30.65 16.06 27.00
N THR A 652 30.52 17.37 26.82
CA THR A 652 31.38 18.37 27.50
C THR A 652 31.12 18.47 29.01
N ASN A 653 30.03 17.94 29.51
CA ASN A 653 29.61 18.04 30.91
C ASN A 653 29.70 16.72 31.71
N LEU A 654 30.09 15.63 31.07
CA LEU A 654 30.27 14.36 31.74
C LEU A 654 31.76 14.14 32.02
N PRO A 655 32.16 13.66 33.22
CA PRO A 655 33.57 13.36 33.52
C PRO A 655 34.07 12.31 32.52
N ALA A 656 35.26 12.54 31.97
CA ALA A 656 35.88 11.59 31.06
C ALA A 656 35.92 10.20 31.71
N VAL A 657 35.37 9.19 31.03
CA VAL A 657 35.55 7.80 31.42
C VAL A 657 37.02 7.47 31.14
N LYS A 658 37.77 7.20 32.23
CA LYS A 658 39.16 6.73 32.14
C LYS A 658 39.23 5.28 31.71
#